data_bebb67462c4dd52e563608bbfd81236f
#
_entry.id   bebb67462c4dd52e563608bbfd81236f
#
_cell.length_a   1.000
_cell.length_b   1.000
_cell.length_c   1.000
_cell.angle_alpha   90.00
_cell.angle_beta   90.00
_cell.angle_gamma   90.00
#
_symmetry.space_group_name_H-M   'P 1'
#
loop_
_entity.id
_entity.type
_entity.pdbx_description
1 polymer ?
#
loop_
_entity_poly.entity_id
_entity_poly.type
_entity_poly.pdbx_seq_one_letter_code
_entity_poly.pdbx_strand_id
1 'polypeptide(L)'
;LLVMVEQNYTYESVFRYLRTGLCGFTRDEVDRLENYCLALDLKGFKKWDQVWVRKTPMTTKEELEELNQLRVRFVEKLTPLHTVLKKRRKTVKEITLAVYEYLVQEKIQEQLVELEQKFQEEGELALAKEYAQIYRIVLELFDKFVELLGEEEIPLKEYCELLDAGLEEAKVGVIPPSLDQVVIGDMERTRIKNIRALFFVGANDTLLPGNAGARGLLSERDRKQFQEKKMNLSPGPKEKLYIQKFYLYMNLTKPSELLYLSWAKVSGEGKALRPAYLIQDLMRLFPELVPVEEDRKGLLDHEMMRKSGLLQIAEGLREREHGLDDSWKELYRWFVKDEQSQETLKQMIEAGFYRKDEPSLGSRVAKELFLDPKRVSVTRLERFASCAYAHFLNYGLRLSEREKYGFEAMDLGNIAHQALERFAHKIEEEGLDWVTMPEEKREQLIDESVEESILDYGNTVLFSSARNEYMIHRIKQLINRSVWALTQQMAAGDFVPSGCEFKFGSGKIDRIDTCEDENAVYVKVTDYKTGRKAFDITAFYHGLQMQLPVYLNAALEIERQKHPEKEVLPAGIFYYRIQDPIVKKEETKAEVEQSILKELKLDGLINADENVVEHLERNLSGTSTFYPLRMNKNRTLGSASKALSKENFDTVLAYTKEKEKELKDVMYQGE
;
A
#
# COMPACT_ATOMS: atom_id res chain seq x y z
N LEU A 1 4.73 20.33 16.52
CA LEU A 1 3.95 21.54 16.74
C LEU A 1 4.44 22.69 15.86
N LEU A 2 5.67 23.18 16.02
CA LEU A 2 6.23 24.31 15.27
C LEU A 2 6.27 24.06 13.75
N VAL A 3 6.75 22.87 13.35
CA VAL A 3 6.76 22.43 11.94
C VAL A 3 5.36 22.43 11.33
N MET A 4 4.32 22.09 12.10
CA MET A 4 2.93 22.17 11.63
C MET A 4 2.52 23.60 11.28
N VAL A 5 2.88 24.57 12.12
CA VAL A 5 2.59 25.99 11.85
C VAL A 5 3.45 26.52 10.72
N GLU A 6 4.73 26.16 10.67
CA GLU A 6 5.67 26.55 9.60
C GLU A 6 5.18 26.07 8.23
N GLN A 7 4.84 24.78 8.10
CA GLN A 7 4.33 24.16 6.89
C GLN A 7 2.87 24.48 6.59
N ASN A 8 2.28 25.44 7.30
CA ASN A 8 0.91 25.87 7.13
C ASN A 8 -0.09 24.70 7.22
N TYR A 9 0.02 23.88 8.25
CA TYR A 9 -0.93 22.80 8.55
C TYR A 9 -1.14 21.83 7.38
N THR A 10 -0.03 21.31 6.83
CA THR A 10 -0.10 20.19 5.89
C THR A 10 -0.67 18.95 6.57
N TYR A 11 -1.23 18.04 5.79
CA TYR A 11 -1.78 16.79 6.31
C TYR A 11 -0.77 16.04 7.20
N GLU A 12 0.44 15.80 6.70
CA GLU A 12 1.49 15.09 7.43
C GLU A 12 1.86 15.79 8.74
N SER A 13 2.01 17.10 8.71
CA SER A 13 2.44 17.86 9.89
C SER A 13 1.37 17.91 10.98
N VAL A 14 0.09 18.02 10.61
CA VAL A 14 -1.04 18.02 11.57
C VAL A 14 -1.16 16.65 12.22
N PHE A 15 -1.21 15.56 11.45
CA PHE A 15 -1.41 14.23 12.03
C PHE A 15 -0.16 13.67 12.73
N ARG A 16 1.04 14.10 12.33
CA ARG A 16 2.26 13.85 13.11
C ARG A 16 2.18 14.50 14.49
N TYR A 17 1.68 15.74 14.58
CA TYR A 17 1.46 16.42 15.85
C TYR A 17 0.36 15.73 16.68
N LEU A 18 -0.83 15.50 16.11
CA LEU A 18 -1.97 14.88 16.82
C LEU A 18 -1.63 13.47 17.36
N ARG A 19 -0.81 12.70 16.65
CA ARG A 19 -0.40 11.35 17.04
C ARG A 19 0.67 11.29 18.12
N THR A 20 1.16 12.43 18.60
CA THR A 20 2.08 12.45 19.76
C THR A 20 1.41 11.97 21.05
N GLY A 21 0.08 11.99 21.11
CA GLY A 21 -0.68 11.69 22.32
C GLY A 21 -0.68 12.80 23.37
N LEU A 22 0.08 13.91 23.13
CA LEU A 22 0.25 15.00 24.09
C LEU A 22 -0.67 16.21 23.84
N CYS A 23 -1.58 16.09 22.89
CA CYS A 23 -2.45 17.21 22.46
C CYS A 23 -3.89 17.12 22.99
N GLY A 24 -4.17 16.15 23.88
CA GLY A 24 -5.49 15.97 24.49
C GLY A 24 -6.56 15.43 23.54
N PHE A 25 -6.15 14.72 22.48
CA PHE A 25 -7.04 13.98 21.57
C PHE A 25 -6.80 12.48 21.77
N THR A 26 -7.89 11.70 21.79
CA THR A 26 -7.80 10.25 21.79
C THR A 26 -7.41 9.74 20.40
N ARG A 27 -6.91 8.49 20.36
CA ARG A 27 -6.52 7.86 19.09
C ARG A 27 -7.71 7.76 18.11
N ASP A 28 -8.89 7.42 18.60
CA ASP A 28 -10.11 7.33 17.79
C ASP A 28 -10.51 8.70 17.20
N GLU A 29 -10.46 9.76 18.01
CA GLU A 29 -10.72 11.13 17.55
C GLU A 29 -9.72 11.56 16.45
N VAL A 30 -8.43 11.22 16.62
CA VAL A 30 -7.40 11.51 15.62
C VAL A 30 -7.64 10.73 14.33
N ASP A 31 -7.95 9.44 14.42
CA ASP A 31 -8.22 8.59 13.25
C ASP A 31 -9.45 9.07 12.48
N ARG A 32 -10.51 9.50 13.17
CA ARG A 32 -11.73 10.08 12.55
C ARG A 32 -11.45 11.40 11.84
N LEU A 33 -10.71 12.32 12.48
CA LEU A 33 -10.26 13.58 11.87
C LEU A 33 -9.39 13.30 10.65
N GLU A 34 -8.47 12.35 10.74
CA GLU A 34 -7.55 11.99 9.65
C GLU A 34 -8.30 11.48 8.43
N ASN A 35 -9.23 10.54 8.62
CA ASN A 35 -10.02 9.99 7.53
C ASN A 35 -10.80 11.10 6.79
N TYR A 36 -11.42 12.01 7.53
CA TYR A 36 -12.16 13.11 6.94
C TYR A 36 -11.26 14.12 6.21
N CYS A 37 -10.12 14.48 6.80
CA CYS A 37 -9.17 15.41 6.18
C CYS A 37 -8.53 14.80 4.92
N LEU A 38 -8.25 13.50 4.93
CA LEU A 38 -7.68 12.78 3.79
C LEU A 38 -8.65 12.71 2.62
N ALA A 39 -9.93 12.43 2.91
CA ALA A 39 -10.99 12.34 1.89
C ALA A 39 -11.28 13.68 1.20
N LEU A 40 -11.03 14.82 1.86
CA LEU A 40 -11.37 16.16 1.35
C LEU A 40 -10.17 17.07 1.09
N ASP A 41 -8.93 16.57 1.22
CA ASP A 41 -7.68 17.35 1.12
C ASP A 41 -7.70 18.63 1.95
N LEU A 42 -8.08 18.48 3.23
CA LEU A 42 -8.14 19.62 4.14
C LEU A 42 -6.74 19.95 4.65
N LYS A 43 -6.21 21.08 4.21
CA LYS A 43 -4.90 21.62 4.59
C LYS A 43 -4.94 23.12 4.70
N GLY A 44 -4.08 23.66 5.55
CA GLY A 44 -4.00 25.10 5.83
C GLY A 44 -4.95 25.53 6.94
N PHE A 45 -4.44 26.43 7.83
CA PHE A 45 -5.19 26.90 9.00
C PHE A 45 -6.56 27.45 8.66
N LYS A 46 -6.70 28.18 7.55
CA LYS A 46 -8.00 28.75 7.10
C LYS A 46 -9.07 27.67 6.89
N LYS A 47 -8.72 26.50 6.36
CA LYS A 47 -9.70 25.41 6.19
C LYS A 47 -10.06 24.73 7.52
N TRP A 48 -9.15 24.70 8.46
CA TRP A 48 -9.44 24.27 9.82
C TRP A 48 -10.32 25.25 10.58
N ASP A 49 -10.15 26.55 10.39
CA ASP A 49 -10.94 27.60 11.04
C ASP A 49 -12.38 27.69 10.50
N GLN A 50 -12.62 27.27 9.25
CA GLN A 50 -13.94 27.29 8.63
C GLN A 50 -14.78 26.06 9.05
N VAL A 51 -16.11 26.25 9.16
CA VAL A 51 -17.04 25.14 9.43
C VAL A 51 -17.03 24.16 8.27
N TRP A 52 -16.89 22.89 8.58
CA TRP A 52 -16.94 21.84 7.59
C TRP A 52 -18.40 21.45 7.29
N VAL A 53 -18.81 21.59 6.04
CA VAL A 53 -20.19 21.34 5.58
C VAL A 53 -20.29 20.18 4.60
N ARG A 54 -19.17 19.78 4.00
CA ARG A 54 -19.13 18.74 2.97
C ARG A 54 -19.18 17.35 3.61
N LYS A 55 -20.07 16.49 3.09
CA LYS A 55 -20.13 15.07 3.49
C LYS A 55 -19.30 14.22 2.55
N THR A 56 -18.71 13.17 3.08
CA THR A 56 -18.19 12.05 2.29
C THR A 56 -19.24 10.94 2.24
N PRO A 57 -19.14 9.96 1.35
CA PRO A 57 -20.05 8.80 1.32
C PRO A 57 -20.17 8.06 2.65
N MET A 58 -19.11 8.13 3.48
CA MET A 58 -19.06 7.46 4.79
C MET A 58 -19.46 8.36 5.97
N THR A 59 -19.68 9.67 5.76
CA THR A 59 -19.93 10.61 6.86
C THR A 59 -21.42 10.90 7.01
N THR A 60 -22.02 10.54 8.13
CA THR A 60 -23.40 10.93 8.50
C THR A 60 -23.47 12.40 8.91
N LYS A 61 -24.68 12.90 9.14
CA LYS A 61 -24.89 14.28 9.61
C LYS A 61 -24.37 14.44 11.04
N GLU A 62 -24.63 13.48 11.88
CA GLU A 62 -24.23 13.43 13.27
C GLU A 62 -22.70 13.38 13.40
N GLU A 63 -22.05 12.51 12.63
CA GLU A 63 -20.58 12.42 12.58
C GLU A 63 -19.93 13.72 12.10
N LEU A 64 -20.55 14.42 11.15
CA LEU A 64 -20.04 15.72 10.69
C LEU A 64 -20.13 16.80 11.79
N GLU A 65 -21.17 16.76 12.63
CA GLU A 65 -21.31 17.64 13.78
C GLU A 65 -20.21 17.36 14.83
N GLU A 66 -19.96 16.09 15.13
CA GLU A 66 -18.88 15.67 16.04
C GLU A 66 -17.50 16.06 15.50
N LEU A 67 -17.24 15.85 14.21
CA LEU A 67 -15.99 16.27 13.55
C LEU A 67 -15.79 17.79 13.65
N ASN A 68 -16.86 18.58 13.52
CA ASN A 68 -16.78 20.03 13.73
C ASN A 68 -16.48 20.40 15.17
N GLN A 69 -16.98 19.68 16.16
CA GLN A 69 -16.61 19.89 17.57
C GLN A 69 -15.11 19.62 17.80
N LEU A 70 -14.59 18.51 17.26
CA LEU A 70 -13.16 18.21 17.32
C LEU A 70 -12.31 19.28 16.62
N ARG A 71 -12.76 19.74 15.46
CA ARG A 71 -12.14 20.82 14.72
C ARG A 71 -12.09 22.13 15.54
N VAL A 72 -13.19 22.51 16.17
CA VAL A 72 -13.25 23.73 17.02
C VAL A 72 -12.25 23.59 18.16
N ARG A 73 -12.26 22.46 18.87
CA ARG A 73 -11.31 22.18 19.95
C ARG A 73 -9.85 22.29 19.49
N PHE A 74 -9.52 21.77 18.31
CA PHE A 74 -8.19 21.85 17.72
C PHE A 74 -7.79 23.31 17.41
N VAL A 75 -8.68 24.06 16.79
CA VAL A 75 -8.43 25.47 16.41
C VAL A 75 -8.30 26.36 17.65
N GLU A 76 -9.20 26.24 18.62
CA GLU A 76 -9.16 27.03 19.86
C GLU A 76 -7.86 26.86 20.63
N LYS A 77 -7.38 25.60 20.76
CA LYS A 77 -6.10 25.30 21.41
C LYS A 77 -4.90 25.93 20.71
N LEU A 78 -4.91 26.02 19.40
CA LEU A 78 -3.78 26.48 18.61
C LEU A 78 -3.81 27.98 18.27
N THR A 79 -4.97 28.62 18.33
CA THR A 79 -5.14 30.00 17.92
C THR A 79 -4.19 30.99 18.63
N PRO A 80 -3.96 30.91 19.95
CA PRO A 80 -3.02 31.81 20.63
C PRO A 80 -1.61 31.69 20.07
N LEU A 81 -1.12 30.47 19.98
CA LEU A 81 0.20 30.16 19.43
C LEU A 81 0.31 30.57 17.95
N HIS A 82 -0.68 30.18 17.13
CA HIS A 82 -0.74 30.50 15.71
C HIS A 82 -0.65 32.02 15.47
N THR A 83 -1.37 32.82 16.25
CA THR A 83 -1.40 34.27 16.14
C THR A 83 -0.02 34.88 16.33
N VAL A 84 0.74 34.40 17.31
CA VAL A 84 2.11 34.89 17.56
C VAL A 84 3.06 34.42 16.45
N LEU A 85 3.02 33.13 16.12
CA LEU A 85 3.95 32.55 15.15
C LEU A 85 3.76 33.03 13.71
N LYS A 86 2.59 33.53 13.34
CA LYS A 86 2.30 34.09 12.01
C LYS A 86 2.54 35.60 11.91
N LYS A 87 2.95 36.31 12.99
CA LYS A 87 3.41 37.68 12.87
C LYS A 87 4.57 37.80 11.90
N ARG A 88 4.60 38.87 11.11
CA ARG A 88 5.66 39.16 10.14
C ARG A 88 7.02 39.37 10.80
N ARG A 89 6.99 40.14 11.93
CA ARG A 89 8.17 40.37 12.77
C ARG A 89 7.89 39.80 14.16
N LYS A 90 8.82 39.05 14.67
CA LYS A 90 8.75 38.43 15.98
C LYS A 90 10.16 38.06 16.43
N THR A 91 10.42 38.26 17.70
CA THR A 91 11.72 37.91 18.28
C THR A 91 11.76 36.48 18.74
N VAL A 92 12.96 35.91 18.92
CA VAL A 92 13.16 34.59 19.50
C VAL A 92 12.45 34.46 20.84
N LYS A 93 12.49 35.49 21.68
CA LYS A 93 11.79 35.54 22.97
C LYS A 93 10.28 35.42 22.82
N GLU A 94 9.66 36.13 21.89
CA GLU A 94 8.22 36.03 21.63
C GLU A 94 7.80 34.65 21.15
N ILE A 95 8.60 34.01 20.27
CA ILE A 95 8.37 32.64 19.80
C ILE A 95 8.47 31.67 20.96
N THR A 96 9.58 31.73 21.72
CA THR A 96 9.86 30.80 22.82
C THR A 96 8.79 30.93 23.93
N LEU A 97 8.38 32.17 24.27
CA LEU A 97 7.33 32.37 25.25
C LEU A 97 5.99 31.78 24.78
N ALA A 98 5.59 32.03 23.54
CA ALA A 98 4.34 31.45 23.01
C ALA A 98 4.34 29.92 22.99
N VAL A 99 5.49 29.29 22.70
CA VAL A 99 5.63 27.83 22.78
C VAL A 99 5.54 27.37 24.23
N TYR A 100 6.22 28.03 25.14
CA TYR A 100 6.18 27.71 26.58
C TYR A 100 4.75 27.82 27.14
N GLU A 101 4.04 28.92 26.87
CA GLU A 101 2.65 29.09 27.26
C GLU A 101 1.76 27.97 26.75
N TYR A 102 1.98 27.54 25.50
CA TYR A 102 1.27 26.41 24.93
C TYR A 102 1.57 25.09 25.69
N LEU A 103 2.84 24.82 26.04
CA LEU A 103 3.22 23.62 26.82
C LEU A 103 2.56 23.61 28.21
N VAL A 104 2.45 24.78 28.83
CA VAL A 104 1.77 24.94 30.14
C VAL A 104 0.26 24.77 29.99
N GLN A 105 -0.36 25.37 28.97
CA GLN A 105 -1.79 25.23 28.70
C GLN A 105 -2.20 23.76 28.47
N GLU A 106 -1.41 23.00 27.72
CA GLU A 106 -1.66 21.58 27.45
C GLU A 106 -1.17 20.66 28.57
N LYS A 107 -0.63 21.20 29.68
CA LYS A 107 -0.15 20.44 30.84
C LYS A 107 0.88 19.37 30.49
N ILE A 108 1.79 19.68 29.58
CA ILE A 108 2.76 18.71 29.05
C ILE A 108 3.63 18.13 30.15
N GLN A 109 3.98 18.93 31.18
CA GLN A 109 4.76 18.43 32.31
C GLN A 109 4.03 17.31 33.07
N GLU A 110 2.74 17.49 33.37
CA GLU A 110 1.94 16.49 34.08
C GLU A 110 1.79 15.22 33.26
N GLN A 111 1.55 15.33 31.95
CA GLN A 111 1.45 14.18 31.05
C GLN A 111 2.78 13.40 30.97
N LEU A 112 3.92 14.06 30.96
CA LEU A 112 5.24 13.40 30.97
C LEU A 112 5.49 12.68 32.29
N VAL A 113 5.03 13.24 33.44
CA VAL A 113 5.12 12.55 34.75
C VAL A 113 4.21 11.32 34.79
N GLU A 114 3.02 11.38 34.22
CA GLU A 114 2.14 10.21 34.09
C GLU A 114 2.78 9.10 33.24
N LEU A 115 3.42 9.46 32.12
CA LEU A 115 4.15 8.51 31.28
C LEU A 115 5.37 7.91 32.01
N GLU A 116 6.11 8.71 32.78
CA GLU A 116 7.20 8.23 33.62
C GLU A 116 6.69 7.17 34.61
N GLN A 117 5.61 7.45 35.34
CA GLN A 117 5.03 6.51 36.30
C GLN A 117 4.57 5.22 35.62
N LYS A 118 3.91 5.32 34.48
CA LYS A 118 3.50 4.16 33.68
C LYS A 118 4.68 3.28 33.30
N PHE A 119 5.77 3.86 32.79
CA PHE A 119 6.99 3.09 32.45
C PHE A 119 7.66 2.48 33.69
N GLN A 120 7.57 3.13 34.86
CA GLN A 120 8.05 2.54 36.12
C GLN A 120 7.23 1.30 36.50
N GLU A 121 5.90 1.37 36.37
CA GLU A 121 4.99 0.25 36.66
C GLU A 121 5.18 -0.92 35.69
N GLU A 122 5.45 -0.64 34.42
CA GLU A 122 5.74 -1.62 33.36
C GLU A 122 7.17 -2.23 33.50
N GLY A 123 8.00 -1.71 34.39
CA GLY A 123 9.39 -2.15 34.59
C GLY A 123 10.40 -1.59 33.60
N GLU A 124 9.98 -0.68 32.73
CA GLU A 124 10.81 -0.01 31.71
C GLU A 124 11.59 1.18 32.32
N LEU A 125 12.45 0.88 33.30
CA LEU A 125 13.14 1.90 34.11
C LEU A 125 14.02 2.86 33.32
N ALA A 126 14.54 2.43 32.17
CA ALA A 126 15.36 3.28 31.30
C ALA A 126 14.49 4.38 30.66
N LEU A 127 13.35 4.01 30.10
CA LEU A 127 12.38 4.96 29.54
C LEU A 127 11.82 5.91 30.60
N ALA A 128 11.48 5.40 31.78
CA ALA A 128 11.03 6.25 32.89
C ALA A 128 12.04 7.36 33.21
N LYS A 129 13.32 7.02 33.29
CA LYS A 129 14.39 8.00 33.54
C LYS A 129 14.58 9.00 32.39
N GLU A 130 14.36 8.59 31.17
CA GLU A 130 14.39 9.49 30.01
C GLU A 130 13.25 10.49 30.09
N TYR A 131 12.02 10.04 30.30
CA TYR A 131 10.84 10.88 30.37
C TYR A 131 10.90 11.89 31.55
N ALA A 132 11.45 11.51 32.69
CA ALA A 132 11.67 12.39 33.84
C ALA A 132 12.54 13.62 33.53
N GLN A 133 13.37 13.57 32.49
CA GLN A 133 14.33 14.64 32.17
C GLN A 133 13.90 15.52 30.99
N ILE A 134 13.02 15.02 30.09
CA ILE A 134 12.68 15.67 28.82
C ILE A 134 12.21 17.13 29.05
N TYR A 135 11.27 17.35 29.96
CA TYR A 135 10.69 18.68 30.17
C TYR A 135 11.76 19.70 30.60
N ARG A 136 12.61 19.31 31.56
CA ARG A 136 13.71 20.14 32.01
C ARG A 136 14.72 20.49 30.92
N ILE A 137 15.09 19.50 30.08
CA ILE A 137 16.03 19.69 28.96
C ILE A 137 15.47 20.71 27.96
N VAL A 138 14.18 20.60 27.65
CA VAL A 138 13.52 21.56 26.75
C VAL A 138 13.52 22.97 27.33
N LEU A 139 13.22 23.13 28.61
CA LEU A 139 13.23 24.45 29.26
C LEU A 139 14.64 25.05 29.34
N GLU A 140 15.65 24.25 29.69
CA GLU A 140 17.06 24.70 29.69
C GLU A 140 17.51 25.17 28.30
N LEU A 141 17.02 24.57 27.25
CA LEU A 141 17.28 24.99 25.87
C LEU A 141 16.54 26.31 25.53
N PHE A 142 15.29 26.46 25.97
CA PHE A 142 14.55 27.68 25.81
C PHE A 142 15.20 28.86 26.55
N ASP A 143 15.68 28.65 27.77
CA ASP A 143 16.39 29.67 28.53
C ASP A 143 17.65 30.15 27.80
N LYS A 144 18.43 29.22 27.25
CA LYS A 144 19.60 29.55 26.42
C LYS A 144 19.24 30.34 25.18
N PHE A 145 18.15 29.97 24.50
CA PHE A 145 17.71 30.70 23.31
C PHE A 145 17.32 32.14 23.65
N VAL A 146 16.60 32.35 24.76
CA VAL A 146 16.20 33.68 25.21
C VAL A 146 17.41 34.47 25.67
N GLU A 147 18.35 33.86 26.39
CA GLU A 147 19.55 34.55 26.87
C GLU A 147 20.49 34.99 25.74
N LEU A 148 20.69 34.13 24.74
CA LEU A 148 21.66 34.39 23.67
C LEU A 148 21.08 35.14 22.47
N LEU A 149 19.82 34.91 22.12
CA LEU A 149 19.20 35.39 20.89
C LEU A 149 17.84 36.08 21.10
N GLY A 150 17.43 36.32 22.37
CA GLY A 150 16.08 36.71 22.73
C GLY A 150 15.53 37.92 21.98
N GLU A 151 16.34 38.93 21.72
CA GLU A 151 15.96 40.14 21.03
C GLU A 151 16.10 40.07 19.48
N GLU A 152 16.66 38.98 18.96
CA GLU A 152 16.84 38.80 17.52
C GLU A 152 15.51 38.47 16.83
N GLU A 153 15.24 39.15 15.69
CA GLU A 153 14.09 38.84 14.82
C GLU A 153 14.49 37.78 13.81
N ILE A 154 13.91 36.55 13.87
CA ILE A 154 14.18 35.49 12.94
C ILE A 154 12.90 34.91 12.36
N PRO A 155 12.96 34.32 11.13
CA PRO A 155 11.87 33.56 10.57
C PRO A 155 11.56 32.30 11.40
N LEU A 156 10.29 31.87 11.41
CA LEU A 156 9.89 30.64 12.14
C LEU A 156 10.67 29.41 11.68
N LYS A 157 11.00 29.30 10.40
CA LYS A 157 11.78 28.22 9.84
C LYS A 157 13.18 28.15 10.47
N GLU A 158 13.86 29.28 10.57
CA GLU A 158 15.18 29.37 11.19
C GLU A 158 15.13 29.02 12.68
N TYR A 159 14.09 29.47 13.39
CA TYR A 159 13.86 29.07 14.77
C TYR A 159 13.69 27.55 14.91
N CYS A 160 12.94 26.90 14.02
CA CYS A 160 12.78 25.44 14.02
C CYS A 160 14.11 24.72 13.79
N GLU A 161 14.92 25.19 12.84
CA GLU A 161 16.24 24.62 12.53
C GLU A 161 17.21 24.76 13.72
N LEU A 162 17.20 25.89 14.40
CA LEU A 162 17.99 26.11 15.62
C LEU A 162 17.53 25.21 16.78
N LEU A 163 16.22 25.05 16.96
CA LEU A 163 15.65 24.21 18.00
C LEU A 163 15.96 22.73 17.74
N ASP A 164 15.84 22.26 16.50
CA ASP A 164 16.19 20.90 16.12
C ASP A 164 17.68 20.61 16.36
N ALA A 165 18.57 21.53 15.97
CA ALA A 165 20.01 21.41 16.24
C ALA A 165 20.33 21.38 17.76
N GLY A 166 19.63 22.21 18.54
CA GLY A 166 19.78 22.22 20.01
C GLY A 166 19.28 20.93 20.67
N LEU A 167 18.18 20.36 20.18
CA LEU A 167 17.63 19.10 20.69
C LEU A 167 18.49 17.89 20.28
N GLU A 168 19.09 17.89 19.08
CA GLU A 168 20.03 16.83 18.64
C GLU A 168 21.27 16.74 19.51
N GLU A 169 21.76 17.87 20.04
CA GLU A 169 22.89 17.92 20.98
C GLU A 169 22.48 17.63 22.44
N ALA A 170 21.20 17.64 22.74
CA ALA A 170 20.69 17.35 24.08
C ALA A 170 20.96 15.89 24.46
N LYS A 171 21.61 15.70 25.62
CA LYS A 171 21.93 14.37 26.12
C LYS A 171 21.09 14.07 27.35
N VAL A 172 20.30 13.00 27.26
CA VAL A 172 19.63 12.46 28.43
C VAL A 172 20.67 11.71 29.28
N GLY A 173 20.87 12.16 30.50
CA GLY A 173 21.82 11.52 31.43
C GLY A 173 21.27 10.19 31.90
N VAL A 174 21.79 9.09 31.39
CA VAL A 174 21.57 7.78 31.98
C VAL A 174 22.46 7.69 33.22
N ILE A 175 21.86 7.38 34.38
CA ILE A 175 22.63 7.22 35.64
C ILE A 175 23.75 6.19 35.41
N PRO A 176 24.98 6.44 35.92
CA PRO A 176 26.06 5.47 35.81
C PRO A 176 25.61 4.08 36.27
N PRO A 177 26.06 3.00 35.61
CA PRO A 177 25.70 1.65 36.00
C PRO A 177 25.97 1.39 37.46
N SER A 178 25.09 0.66 38.14
CA SER A 178 25.34 0.16 39.48
C SER A 178 26.58 -0.76 39.49
N LEU A 179 27.21 -0.95 40.65
CA LEU A 179 28.42 -1.79 40.77
C LEU A 179 28.20 -3.27 40.35
N ASP A 180 26.96 -3.69 40.25
CA ASP A 180 26.54 -5.06 39.88
C ASP A 180 25.91 -5.11 38.50
N GLN A 181 26.61 -4.62 37.48
CA GLN A 181 26.14 -4.62 36.08
C GLN A 181 27.27 -4.96 35.12
N VAL A 182 26.90 -5.62 34.02
CA VAL A 182 27.76 -5.83 32.86
C VAL A 182 27.78 -4.55 32.02
N VAL A 183 28.96 -4.03 31.73
CA VAL A 183 29.13 -2.84 30.88
C VAL A 183 29.25 -3.28 29.44
N ILE A 184 28.33 -2.80 28.59
CA ILE A 184 28.38 -2.99 27.14
C ILE A 184 28.71 -1.65 26.49
N GLY A 185 29.68 -1.64 25.59
CA GLY A 185 30.06 -0.41 24.90
C GLY A 185 30.95 -0.64 23.68
N ASP A 186 31.28 0.44 22.98
CA ASP A 186 32.21 0.39 21.85
C ASP A 186 33.68 0.64 22.29
N MET A 187 34.60 0.22 21.44
CA MET A 187 36.03 0.29 21.70
C MET A 187 36.56 1.74 21.89
N GLU A 188 35.98 2.72 21.21
CA GLU A 188 36.49 4.08 21.18
C GLU A 188 35.95 4.96 22.31
N ARG A 189 34.68 4.75 22.68
CA ARG A 189 33.94 5.62 23.63
C ARG A 189 33.95 5.09 25.05
N THR A 190 34.01 3.75 25.22
CA THR A 190 33.86 3.14 26.57
C THR A 190 35.14 3.25 27.39
N ARG A 191 35.06 3.91 28.53
CA ARG A 191 36.16 4.06 29.50
C ARG A 191 36.00 3.04 30.62
N ILE A 192 36.56 1.85 30.44
CA ILE A 192 36.49 0.77 31.40
C ILE A 192 37.71 0.86 32.36
N LYS A 193 37.47 0.71 33.66
CA LYS A 193 38.53 0.63 34.69
C LYS A 193 38.27 -0.58 35.57
N ASN A 194 39.34 -1.27 36.01
CA ASN A 194 39.31 -2.36 36.99
C ASN A 194 38.31 -3.49 36.62
N ILE A 195 38.43 -4.01 35.41
CA ILE A 195 37.60 -5.14 34.95
C ILE A 195 38.35 -6.46 35.12
N ARG A 196 37.64 -7.49 35.53
CA ARG A 196 38.17 -8.85 35.65
C ARG A 196 38.10 -9.58 34.29
N ALA A 197 37.01 -9.47 33.57
CA ALA A 197 36.79 -10.14 32.31
C ALA A 197 36.37 -9.16 31.20
N LEU A 198 36.92 -9.35 29.99
CA LEU A 198 36.52 -8.62 28.78
C LEU A 198 36.08 -9.60 27.68
N PHE A 199 34.85 -9.46 27.23
CA PHE A 199 34.34 -10.14 26.04
C PHE A 199 34.41 -9.17 24.87
N PHE A 200 35.41 -9.34 24.01
CA PHE A 200 35.59 -8.51 22.81
C PHE A 200 34.98 -9.21 21.63
N VAL A 201 33.81 -8.73 21.19
CA VAL A 201 32.99 -9.38 20.13
C VAL A 201 33.16 -8.67 18.79
N GLY A 202 33.05 -9.42 17.71
CA GLY A 202 33.12 -8.86 16.35
C GLY A 202 34.54 -8.56 15.86
N ALA A 203 35.55 -9.36 16.25
CA ALA A 203 36.93 -9.20 15.82
C ALA A 203 37.14 -9.62 14.35
N ASN A 204 36.40 -9.00 13.40
CA ASN A 204 36.47 -9.26 11.97
C ASN A 204 37.32 -8.19 11.25
N ASP A 205 37.92 -8.55 10.12
CA ASP A 205 38.77 -7.67 9.29
C ASP A 205 38.03 -6.45 8.69
N THR A 206 36.73 -6.54 8.56
CA THR A 206 35.86 -5.44 8.11
C THR A 206 35.62 -4.39 9.20
N LEU A 207 35.81 -4.75 10.47
CA LEU A 207 35.57 -3.90 11.63
C LEU A 207 36.87 -3.47 12.34
N LEU A 208 37.94 -4.28 12.23
CA LEU A 208 39.21 -4.04 12.93
C LEU A 208 40.43 -4.25 12.00
N PRO A 209 41.19 -3.20 11.68
CA PRO A 209 40.85 -1.80 11.91
C PRO A 209 39.65 -1.39 11.04
N GLY A 210 38.74 -0.60 11.61
CA GLY A 210 37.61 -0.07 10.88
C GLY A 210 38.08 0.66 9.63
N ASN A 211 37.33 0.54 8.54
CA ASN A 211 37.61 1.25 7.30
C ASN A 211 37.69 2.75 7.59
N ALA A 212 38.88 3.27 7.73
CA ALA A 212 39.16 4.70 7.74
C ALA A 212 38.92 5.22 6.30
N GLY A 213 37.63 5.25 5.90
CA GLY A 213 37.18 5.47 4.53
C GLY A 213 37.91 6.62 3.88
N ALA A 214 38.57 6.32 2.76
CA ALA A 214 39.22 7.27 1.87
C ALA A 214 38.20 8.18 1.13
N ARG A 215 37.14 8.61 1.80
CA ARG A 215 36.08 9.48 1.25
C ARG A 215 36.17 10.89 1.79
N GLY A 216 37.36 11.49 1.78
CA GLY A 216 37.53 12.92 2.04
C GLY A 216 37.93 13.66 0.78
N LEU A 217 37.50 14.91 0.65
CA LEU A 217 37.93 15.82 -0.44
C LEU A 217 39.42 16.12 -0.39
N LEU A 218 40.09 15.90 0.75
CA LEU A 218 41.51 16.22 0.97
C LEU A 218 42.34 14.93 1.00
N SER A 219 43.34 14.87 0.14
CA SER A 219 44.34 13.81 0.15
C SER A 219 45.33 13.95 1.32
N GLU A 220 46.07 12.89 1.64
CA GLU A 220 47.15 12.94 2.66
C GLU A 220 48.22 14.01 2.34
N ARG A 221 48.47 14.29 1.05
CA ARG A 221 49.38 15.32 0.60
C ARG A 221 48.84 16.73 0.90
N ASP A 222 47.55 16.93 0.67
CA ASP A 222 46.91 18.21 0.98
C ASP A 222 46.93 18.44 2.48
N ARG A 223 46.65 17.42 3.30
CA ARG A 223 46.72 17.48 4.75
C ARG A 223 48.07 17.89 5.26
N LYS A 224 49.16 17.36 4.73
CA LYS A 224 50.54 17.80 5.07
C LYS A 224 50.78 19.27 4.79
N GLN A 225 50.31 19.76 3.62
CA GLN A 225 50.45 21.18 3.29
C GLN A 225 49.68 22.09 4.23
N PHE A 226 48.50 21.65 4.72
CA PHE A 226 47.77 22.40 5.75
C PHE A 226 48.47 22.38 7.11
N GLN A 227 49.06 21.24 7.51
CA GLN A 227 49.85 21.13 8.71
C GLN A 227 51.10 22.05 8.68
N GLU A 228 51.80 22.12 7.58
CA GLU A 228 52.93 23.03 7.39
C GLU A 228 52.52 24.50 7.56
N LYS A 229 51.30 24.82 7.24
CA LYS A 229 50.68 26.14 7.43
C LYS A 229 50.05 26.32 8.83
N LYS A 230 50.33 25.41 9.78
CA LYS A 230 49.77 25.40 11.16
C LYS A 230 48.22 25.37 11.20
N MET A 231 47.59 24.84 10.20
CA MET A 231 46.13 24.63 10.17
C MET A 231 45.82 23.22 10.67
N ASN A 232 45.17 23.12 11.84
CA ASN A 232 44.78 21.85 12.42
C ASN A 232 43.51 21.32 11.73
N LEU A 233 43.63 20.16 11.10
CA LEU A 233 42.52 19.41 10.51
C LEU A 233 42.14 18.23 11.40
N SER A 234 40.92 17.72 11.28
CA SER A 234 40.51 16.46 11.92
C SER A 234 41.45 15.31 11.52
N PRO A 235 41.66 14.28 12.35
CA PRO A 235 42.55 13.18 12.05
C PRO A 235 42.35 12.55 10.70
N GLY A 236 43.43 12.37 9.94
CA GLY A 236 43.42 11.69 8.63
C GLY A 236 43.27 10.16 8.75
N PRO A 237 43.08 9.43 7.65
CA PRO A 237 42.94 7.97 7.67
C PRO A 237 44.08 7.25 8.41
N LYS A 238 45.30 7.71 8.21
CA LYS A 238 46.49 7.15 8.87
C LYS A 238 46.49 7.40 10.37
N GLU A 239 46.17 8.61 10.80
CA GLU A 239 46.06 8.98 12.20
C GLU A 239 44.92 8.24 12.90
N LYS A 240 43.77 8.12 12.25
CA LYS A 240 42.63 7.32 12.72
C LYS A 240 43.00 5.86 12.96
N LEU A 241 43.79 5.28 12.05
CA LEU A 241 44.27 3.90 12.20
C LEU A 241 45.15 3.76 13.46
N TYR A 242 46.06 4.72 13.74
CA TYR A 242 46.86 4.70 14.97
C TYR A 242 46.03 4.90 16.22
N ILE A 243 45.04 5.77 16.17
CA ILE A 243 44.09 5.99 17.27
C ILE A 243 43.31 4.69 17.56
N GLN A 244 42.82 4.00 16.56
CA GLN A 244 42.11 2.73 16.72
C GLN A 244 43.03 1.63 17.29
N LYS A 245 44.27 1.52 16.81
CA LYS A 245 45.24 0.59 17.38
C LYS A 245 45.54 0.91 18.85
N PHE A 246 45.63 2.19 19.20
CA PHE A 246 45.81 2.60 20.56
C PHE A 246 44.62 2.23 21.46
N TYR A 247 43.39 2.47 21.02
CA TYR A 247 42.19 2.06 21.74
C TYR A 247 42.12 0.53 21.89
N LEU A 248 42.46 -0.19 20.81
CA LEU A 248 42.51 -1.65 20.87
C LEU A 248 43.48 -2.15 21.90
N TYR A 249 44.72 -1.63 21.93
CA TYR A 249 45.70 -1.94 22.94
C TYR A 249 45.20 -1.61 24.36
N MET A 250 44.65 -0.41 24.54
CA MET A 250 44.09 0.03 25.82
C MET A 250 42.97 -0.88 26.33
N ASN A 251 42.12 -1.42 25.46
CA ASN A 251 41.04 -2.32 25.89
C ASN A 251 41.52 -3.73 26.16
N LEU A 252 42.35 -4.30 25.29
CA LEU A 252 42.84 -5.68 25.44
C LEU A 252 43.77 -5.88 26.65
N THR A 253 44.44 -4.83 27.12
CA THR A 253 45.36 -4.88 28.26
C THR A 253 44.70 -4.57 29.62
N LYS A 254 43.40 -4.30 29.65
CA LYS A 254 42.69 -3.93 30.88
C LYS A 254 42.18 -5.11 31.72
N PRO A 255 41.68 -6.23 31.14
CA PRO A 255 41.17 -7.31 31.96
C PRO A 255 42.29 -7.95 32.79
N SER A 256 41.99 -8.27 34.06
CA SER A 256 42.96 -8.86 34.98
C SER A 256 42.93 -10.39 34.98
N GLU A 257 41.84 -11.02 34.58
CA GLU A 257 41.67 -12.47 34.69
C GLU A 257 41.31 -13.14 33.35
N LEU A 258 40.37 -12.56 32.56
CA LEU A 258 39.84 -13.20 31.35
C LEU A 258 39.74 -12.22 30.19
N LEU A 259 40.30 -12.63 29.03
CA LEU A 259 40.11 -12.00 27.76
C LEU A 259 39.51 -13.01 26.80
N TYR A 260 38.29 -12.75 26.35
CA TYR A 260 37.56 -13.55 25.37
C TYR A 260 37.40 -12.75 24.05
N LEU A 261 37.81 -13.31 22.93
CA LEU A 261 37.66 -12.70 21.62
C LEU A 261 36.79 -13.61 20.71
N SER A 262 35.85 -12.99 20.03
CA SER A 262 35.04 -13.74 19.04
C SER A 262 34.92 -12.99 17.72
N TRP A 263 34.75 -13.75 16.66
CA TRP A 263 34.47 -13.23 15.30
C TRP A 263 33.47 -14.11 14.61
N ALA A 264 32.71 -13.51 13.67
CA ALA A 264 31.78 -14.24 12.84
C ALA A 264 32.46 -14.77 11.56
N LYS A 265 32.11 -15.97 11.12
CA LYS A 265 32.56 -16.55 9.83
C LYS A 265 31.66 -16.12 8.68
N VAL A 266 30.40 -15.77 8.98
CA VAL A 266 29.37 -15.40 8.00
C VAL A 266 28.61 -14.20 8.53
N SER A 267 28.29 -13.24 7.65
CA SER A 267 27.41 -12.10 7.99
C SER A 267 25.95 -12.55 8.03
N GLY A 268 25.06 -11.70 8.58
CA GLY A 268 23.61 -11.93 8.54
C GLY A 268 23.01 -12.05 7.12
N GLU A 269 23.74 -11.58 6.09
CA GLU A 269 23.39 -11.70 4.68
C GLU A 269 24.01 -12.97 4.01
N GLY A 270 24.67 -13.84 4.76
CA GLY A 270 25.32 -15.04 4.22
C GLY A 270 26.68 -14.82 3.56
N LYS A 271 27.30 -13.63 3.67
CA LYS A 271 28.64 -13.35 3.11
C LYS A 271 29.71 -13.88 4.04
N ALA A 272 30.74 -14.52 3.49
CA ALA A 272 31.89 -14.98 4.26
C ALA A 272 32.66 -13.81 4.87
N LEU A 273 32.96 -13.89 6.16
CA LEU A 273 33.74 -12.94 6.94
C LEU A 273 35.09 -13.56 7.35
N ARG A 274 36.11 -12.71 7.52
CA ARG A 274 37.44 -13.13 7.94
C ARG A 274 37.74 -12.55 9.33
N PRO A 275 38.54 -13.26 10.17
CA PRO A 275 39.04 -12.72 11.41
C PRO A 275 39.98 -11.52 11.15
N ALA A 276 39.96 -10.58 12.06
CA ALA A 276 40.90 -9.47 12.03
C ALA A 276 42.37 -9.93 12.19
N TYR A 277 43.30 -9.17 11.67
CA TYR A 277 44.76 -9.42 11.80
C TYR A 277 45.19 -9.64 13.26
N LEU A 278 44.56 -8.96 14.20
CA LEU A 278 44.75 -9.09 15.61
C LEU A 278 44.72 -10.57 16.09
N ILE A 279 43.80 -11.36 15.55
CA ILE A 279 43.65 -12.78 15.93
C ILE A 279 44.92 -13.57 15.55
N GLN A 280 45.49 -13.32 14.38
CA GLN A 280 46.73 -13.97 13.94
C GLN A 280 47.93 -13.55 14.80
N ASP A 281 48.02 -12.26 15.15
CA ASP A 281 49.08 -11.74 15.99
C ASP A 281 49.01 -12.32 17.41
N LEU A 282 47.82 -12.48 18.00
CA LEU A 282 47.63 -13.12 19.28
C LEU A 282 48.00 -14.61 19.24
N MET A 283 47.60 -15.33 18.20
CA MET A 283 47.99 -16.75 18.03
C MET A 283 49.52 -16.94 17.86
N ARG A 284 50.24 -15.94 17.33
CA ARG A 284 51.70 -15.94 17.27
C ARG A 284 52.34 -15.68 18.66
N LEU A 285 51.71 -14.80 19.44
CA LEU A 285 52.19 -14.52 20.81
C LEU A 285 51.87 -15.67 21.77
N PHE A 286 50.76 -16.35 21.56
CA PHE A 286 50.28 -17.45 22.38
C PHE A 286 49.98 -18.67 21.48
N PRO A 287 50.99 -19.47 21.14
CA PRO A 287 50.82 -20.59 20.19
C PRO A 287 49.86 -21.71 20.66
N GLU A 288 49.57 -21.75 21.96
CA GLU A 288 48.64 -22.72 22.57
C GLU A 288 47.16 -22.34 22.38
N LEU A 289 46.86 -21.13 21.87
CA LEU A 289 45.50 -20.71 21.63
C LEU A 289 44.93 -21.41 20.41
N VAL A 290 43.84 -22.12 20.62
CA VAL A 290 43.07 -22.78 19.52
C VAL A 290 41.69 -22.14 19.42
N PRO A 291 41.31 -21.66 18.26
CA PRO A 291 39.93 -21.15 18.03
C PRO A 291 38.90 -22.27 18.21
N VAL A 292 37.86 -21.97 18.96
CA VAL A 292 36.74 -22.89 19.18
C VAL A 292 35.54 -22.47 18.31
N GLU A 293 34.96 -23.40 17.61
CA GLU A 293 33.74 -23.15 16.84
C GLU A 293 32.53 -23.37 17.73
N GLU A 294 31.75 -22.30 17.96
CA GLU A 294 30.58 -22.35 18.83
C GLU A 294 29.47 -23.26 18.26
N ASP A 295 29.31 -23.29 16.92
CA ASP A 295 28.28 -24.09 16.25
C ASP A 295 28.46 -25.61 16.46
N ARG A 296 29.61 -26.03 16.98
CA ARG A 296 29.93 -27.46 17.23
C ARG A 296 29.76 -27.90 18.68
N LYS A 297 29.41 -26.97 19.57
CA LYS A 297 29.16 -27.30 20.96
C LYS A 297 27.80 -27.97 21.11
N GLY A 298 27.77 -29.09 21.81
CA GLY A 298 26.53 -29.75 22.19
C GLY A 298 25.67 -28.90 23.12
N LEU A 299 24.39 -29.15 23.14
CA LEU A 299 23.41 -28.41 23.93
C LEU A 299 23.75 -28.37 25.42
N LEU A 300 24.33 -29.45 25.95
CA LEU A 300 24.68 -29.62 27.35
C LEU A 300 26.05 -29.01 27.76
N ASP A 301 26.79 -28.47 26.81
CA ASP A 301 28.10 -27.85 27.06
C ASP A 301 28.01 -26.42 27.62
N HIS A 302 26.79 -25.92 27.82
CA HIS A 302 26.53 -24.57 28.30
C HIS A 302 25.63 -24.53 29.54
N GLU A 303 26.00 -23.68 30.49
CA GLU A 303 25.05 -23.24 31.52
C GLU A 303 23.99 -22.36 30.85
N MET A 304 22.75 -22.83 30.83
CA MET A 304 21.65 -22.13 30.14
C MET A 304 20.78 -21.35 31.13
N MET A 305 20.54 -20.08 30.81
CA MET A 305 19.41 -19.35 31.40
C MET A 305 18.10 -19.90 30.87
N ARG A 306 17.00 -19.83 31.65
CA ARG A 306 15.66 -20.27 31.22
C ARG A 306 15.28 -19.75 29.83
N LYS A 307 15.50 -18.45 29.58
CA LYS A 307 15.17 -17.82 28.29
C LYS A 307 15.96 -18.44 27.12
N SER A 308 17.24 -18.69 27.30
CA SER A 308 18.09 -19.33 26.28
C SER A 308 17.69 -20.79 26.05
N GLY A 309 17.35 -21.52 27.12
CA GLY A 309 16.84 -22.88 27.03
C GLY A 309 15.52 -23.00 26.28
N LEU A 310 14.59 -22.08 26.49
CA LEU A 310 13.33 -22.01 25.73
C LEU A 310 13.58 -21.74 24.25
N LEU A 311 14.55 -20.89 23.90
CA LEU A 311 14.95 -20.66 22.51
C LEU A 311 15.51 -21.93 21.87
N GLN A 312 16.33 -22.70 22.58
CA GLN A 312 16.85 -24.01 22.10
C GLN A 312 15.72 -25.03 21.91
N ILE A 313 14.68 -25.00 22.76
CA ILE A 313 13.48 -25.82 22.55
C ILE A 313 12.78 -25.42 21.24
N ALA A 314 12.61 -24.11 20.97
CA ALA A 314 12.00 -23.63 19.74
C ALA A 314 12.79 -24.02 18.49
N GLU A 315 14.13 -23.89 18.52
CA GLU A 315 15.00 -24.30 17.42
C GLU A 315 14.90 -25.80 17.13
N GLY A 316 14.95 -26.65 18.16
CA GLY A 316 14.77 -28.08 17.99
C GLY A 316 13.40 -28.47 17.43
N LEU A 317 12.32 -27.76 17.85
CA LEU A 317 10.99 -27.96 17.27
C LEU A 317 10.95 -27.64 15.76
N ARG A 318 11.70 -26.62 15.32
CA ARG A 318 11.82 -26.26 13.92
C ARG A 318 12.56 -27.32 13.10
N GLU A 319 13.59 -27.96 13.69
CA GLU A 319 14.45 -28.95 13.05
C GLU A 319 13.98 -30.40 13.24
N ARG A 320 12.82 -30.62 13.85
CA ARG A 320 12.29 -31.93 14.24
C ARG A 320 12.26 -33.01 13.12
N GLU A 321 12.18 -32.59 11.86
CA GLU A 321 12.17 -33.51 10.71
C GLU A 321 13.51 -34.25 10.55
N HIS A 322 14.61 -33.71 11.06
CA HIS A 322 15.95 -34.31 11.03
C HIS A 322 16.24 -35.18 12.25
N GLY A 323 15.26 -35.33 13.16
CA GLY A 323 15.41 -36.05 14.42
C GLY A 323 15.91 -35.15 15.57
N LEU A 324 15.32 -35.34 16.74
CA LEU A 324 15.68 -34.58 17.93
C LEU A 324 16.80 -35.28 18.70
N ASP A 325 17.85 -34.53 19.03
CA ASP A 325 18.95 -34.99 19.87
C ASP A 325 18.47 -35.35 21.29
N ASP A 326 19.17 -36.27 21.95
CA ASP A 326 18.82 -36.67 23.32
C ASP A 326 19.00 -35.55 24.31
N SER A 327 19.93 -34.66 24.10
CA SER A 327 20.13 -33.45 24.90
C SER A 327 18.91 -32.54 24.84
N TRP A 328 18.29 -32.41 23.66
CA TRP A 328 17.05 -31.64 23.49
C TRP A 328 15.89 -32.29 24.26
N LYS A 329 15.80 -33.61 24.24
CA LYS A 329 14.76 -34.35 24.97
C LYS A 329 14.90 -34.17 26.48
N GLU A 330 16.14 -34.16 26.99
CA GLU A 330 16.41 -33.90 28.42
C GLU A 330 16.07 -32.46 28.80
N LEU A 331 16.44 -31.50 27.97
CA LEU A 331 16.10 -30.09 28.16
C LEU A 331 14.58 -29.90 28.18
N TYR A 332 13.86 -30.53 27.24
CA TYR A 332 12.39 -30.52 27.20
C TYR A 332 11.78 -31.11 28.47
N ARG A 333 12.28 -32.27 28.94
CA ARG A 333 11.79 -32.89 30.19
C ARG A 333 12.00 -32.01 31.40
N TRP A 334 13.11 -31.24 31.42
CA TRP A 334 13.35 -30.28 32.47
C TRP A 334 12.33 -29.16 32.47
N PHE A 335 12.05 -28.56 31.33
CA PHE A 335 11.08 -27.48 31.20
C PHE A 335 9.64 -27.91 31.48
N VAL A 336 9.27 -29.15 31.20
CA VAL A 336 7.96 -29.72 31.57
C VAL A 336 7.77 -29.73 33.10
N LYS A 337 8.85 -29.85 33.86
CA LYS A 337 8.81 -29.88 35.32
C LYS A 337 8.99 -28.51 35.96
N ASP A 338 9.47 -27.52 35.22
CA ASP A 338 9.72 -26.15 35.73
C ASP A 338 8.44 -25.33 35.76
N GLU A 339 7.84 -25.15 36.93
CA GLU A 339 6.56 -24.43 37.12
C GLU A 339 6.55 -23.02 36.54
N GLN A 340 7.73 -22.32 36.51
CA GLN A 340 7.79 -20.94 35.97
C GLN A 340 7.75 -20.88 34.45
N SER A 341 8.16 -21.94 33.75
CA SER A 341 8.24 -21.96 32.30
C SER A 341 7.18 -22.82 31.62
N GLN A 342 6.39 -23.55 32.40
CA GLN A 342 5.42 -24.54 31.91
C GLN A 342 4.39 -23.93 30.96
N GLU A 343 3.81 -22.78 31.30
CA GLU A 343 2.82 -22.13 30.45
C GLU A 343 3.45 -21.61 29.14
N THR A 344 4.64 -21.02 29.21
CA THR A 344 5.37 -20.58 28.01
C THR A 344 5.74 -21.76 27.11
N LEU A 345 6.21 -22.86 27.68
CA LEU A 345 6.50 -24.09 26.94
C LEU A 345 5.24 -24.62 26.24
N LYS A 346 4.11 -24.67 26.96
CA LYS A 346 2.82 -25.10 26.38
C LYS A 346 2.42 -24.24 25.17
N GLN A 347 2.48 -22.92 25.32
CA GLN A 347 2.18 -22.00 24.21
C GLN A 347 3.13 -22.18 23.03
N MET A 348 4.42 -22.43 23.27
CA MET A 348 5.39 -22.72 22.20
C MET A 348 5.07 -24.01 21.46
N ILE A 349 4.71 -25.08 22.16
CA ILE A 349 4.32 -26.36 21.57
C ILE A 349 3.01 -26.19 20.77
N GLU A 350 1.99 -25.56 21.34
CA GLU A 350 0.73 -25.27 20.66
C GLU A 350 0.98 -24.47 19.38
N ALA A 351 1.81 -23.44 19.43
CA ALA A 351 2.20 -22.65 18.25
C ALA A 351 2.97 -23.46 17.21
N GLY A 352 3.91 -24.33 17.65
CA GLY A 352 4.72 -25.18 16.76
C GLY A 352 3.93 -26.27 16.03
N PHE A 353 2.80 -26.70 16.59
CA PHE A 353 1.89 -27.68 16.01
C PHE A 353 0.57 -27.06 15.55
N TYR A 354 0.45 -25.75 15.64
CA TYR A 354 -0.75 -25.06 15.19
C TYR A 354 -1.00 -25.36 13.70
N ARG A 355 -2.13 -25.93 13.42
CA ARG A 355 -2.68 -26.01 12.07
C ARG A 355 -3.82 -25.00 12.00
N LYS A 356 -3.77 -24.19 10.98
CA LYS A 356 -4.88 -23.29 10.70
C LYS A 356 -6.07 -24.15 10.32
N ASP A 357 -7.00 -24.34 11.26
CA ASP A 357 -8.32 -24.81 10.89
C ASP A 357 -8.93 -23.74 9.98
N GLU A 358 -9.51 -24.15 8.87
CA GLU A 358 -10.28 -23.24 8.03
C GLU A 358 -11.69 -23.13 8.65
N PRO A 359 -11.91 -22.14 9.52
CA PRO A 359 -13.21 -22.03 10.19
C PRO A 359 -14.24 -21.62 9.15
N SER A 360 -15.21 -22.47 8.92
CA SER A 360 -16.45 -22.12 8.23
C SER A 360 -17.26 -21.14 9.09
N LEU A 361 -17.88 -20.13 8.47
CA LEU A 361 -18.81 -19.24 9.15
C LEU A 361 -20.04 -19.98 9.70
N GLY A 362 -20.31 -21.16 9.12
CA GLY A 362 -21.53 -21.90 9.34
C GLY A 362 -22.75 -21.26 8.66
N SER A 363 -23.66 -22.11 8.19
CA SER A 363 -24.80 -21.71 7.35
C SER A 363 -25.71 -20.64 7.98
N ARG A 364 -25.85 -20.62 9.32
CA ARG A 364 -26.68 -19.62 10.00
C ARG A 364 -26.09 -18.21 9.87
N VAL A 365 -24.80 -18.06 10.17
CA VAL A 365 -24.12 -16.76 10.11
C VAL A 365 -23.99 -16.29 8.67
N ALA A 366 -23.63 -17.20 7.76
CA ALA A 366 -23.50 -16.88 6.34
C ALA A 366 -24.82 -16.39 5.73
N LYS A 367 -25.94 -17.02 6.08
CA LYS A 367 -27.27 -16.58 5.63
C LYS A 367 -27.63 -15.19 6.15
N GLU A 368 -27.39 -14.90 7.43
CA GLU A 368 -27.63 -13.56 7.98
C GLU A 368 -26.77 -12.48 7.28
N LEU A 369 -25.51 -12.79 6.98
CA LEU A 369 -24.62 -11.84 6.33
C LEU A 369 -24.89 -11.67 4.83
N PHE A 370 -25.29 -12.74 4.14
CA PHE A 370 -25.22 -12.79 2.68
C PHE A 370 -26.56 -13.03 1.98
N LEU A 371 -27.63 -13.47 2.67
CA LEU A 371 -28.93 -13.83 2.08
C LEU A 371 -29.77 -12.59 1.75
N ASP A 372 -29.24 -11.68 0.96
CA ASP A 372 -30.04 -10.65 0.29
C ASP A 372 -29.93 -10.87 -1.21
N PRO A 373 -30.94 -11.49 -1.85
CA PRO A 373 -30.92 -11.81 -3.30
C PRO A 373 -30.70 -10.58 -4.17
N LYS A 374 -31.12 -9.39 -3.71
CA LYS A 374 -30.96 -8.12 -4.44
C LYS A 374 -29.52 -7.58 -4.42
N ARG A 375 -28.66 -8.13 -3.54
CA ARG A 375 -27.28 -7.69 -3.35
C ARG A 375 -26.23 -8.66 -3.91
N VAL A 376 -26.65 -9.77 -4.52
CA VAL A 376 -25.71 -10.75 -5.09
C VAL A 376 -25.44 -10.38 -6.54
N SER A 377 -24.43 -9.54 -6.76
CA SER A 377 -23.93 -9.22 -8.10
C SER A 377 -22.95 -10.28 -8.62
N VAL A 378 -22.77 -10.33 -9.94
CA VAL A 378 -21.79 -11.24 -10.57
C VAL A 378 -20.38 -10.98 -10.05
N THR A 379 -19.97 -9.72 -9.92
CA THR A 379 -18.66 -9.32 -9.37
C THR A 379 -18.46 -9.85 -7.94
N ARG A 380 -19.54 -9.90 -7.14
CA ARG A 380 -19.48 -10.47 -5.80
C ARG A 380 -19.25 -11.98 -5.84
N LEU A 381 -19.88 -12.70 -6.77
CA LEU A 381 -19.67 -14.14 -6.97
C LEU A 381 -18.25 -14.42 -7.47
N GLU A 382 -17.75 -13.65 -8.44
CA GLU A 382 -16.35 -13.74 -8.90
C GLU A 382 -15.35 -13.49 -7.73
N ARG A 383 -15.67 -12.53 -6.85
CA ARG A 383 -14.84 -12.27 -5.67
C ARG A 383 -14.86 -13.44 -4.69
N PHE A 384 -16.03 -14.06 -4.49
CA PHE A 384 -16.15 -15.27 -3.68
C PHE A 384 -15.37 -16.44 -4.28
N ALA A 385 -15.52 -16.70 -5.57
CA ALA A 385 -14.77 -17.75 -6.27
C ALA A 385 -13.25 -17.53 -6.22
N SER A 386 -12.82 -16.27 -6.27
CA SER A 386 -11.40 -15.91 -6.16
C SER A 386 -10.85 -16.16 -4.75
N CYS A 387 -11.57 -15.76 -3.72
CA CYS A 387 -11.18 -15.94 -2.32
C CYS A 387 -12.39 -15.68 -1.39
N ALA A 388 -12.91 -16.74 -0.77
CA ALA A 388 -14.03 -16.64 0.17
C ALA A 388 -13.73 -15.72 1.37
N TYR A 389 -12.49 -15.73 1.87
CA TYR A 389 -12.06 -14.83 2.95
C TYR A 389 -12.07 -13.36 2.52
N ALA A 390 -11.57 -13.04 1.33
CA ALA A 390 -11.64 -11.68 0.81
C ALA A 390 -13.08 -11.22 0.56
N HIS A 391 -13.98 -12.12 0.14
CA HIS A 391 -15.41 -11.86 0.05
C HIS A 391 -16.01 -11.56 1.43
N PHE A 392 -15.67 -12.35 2.45
CA PHE A 392 -16.11 -12.10 3.82
C PHE A 392 -15.66 -10.72 4.33
N LEU A 393 -14.40 -10.35 4.12
CA LEU A 393 -13.91 -9.02 4.52
C LEU A 393 -14.68 -7.88 3.82
N ASN A 394 -14.89 -7.99 2.51
CA ASN A 394 -15.50 -6.92 1.72
C ASN A 394 -17.03 -6.84 1.90
N TYR A 395 -17.73 -7.98 1.97
CA TYR A 395 -19.19 -8.02 1.95
C TYR A 395 -19.81 -8.43 3.29
N GLY A 396 -19.09 -9.16 4.12
CA GLY A 396 -19.48 -9.50 5.49
C GLY A 396 -19.14 -8.38 6.47
N LEU A 397 -17.86 -8.10 6.63
CA LEU A 397 -17.37 -7.02 7.50
C LEU A 397 -17.44 -5.63 6.85
N ARG A 398 -17.67 -5.56 5.53
CA ARG A 398 -17.74 -4.31 4.75
C ARG A 398 -16.51 -3.43 4.91
N LEU A 399 -15.33 -4.05 4.97
CA LEU A 399 -14.09 -3.32 5.00
C LEU A 399 -13.88 -2.60 3.67
N SER A 400 -13.52 -1.34 3.76
CA SER A 400 -13.21 -0.49 2.61
C SER A 400 -11.86 0.21 2.83
N GLU A 401 -11.18 0.53 1.75
CA GLU A 401 -10.00 1.38 1.83
C GLU A 401 -10.40 2.80 2.24
N ARG A 402 -9.44 3.52 2.85
CA ARG A 402 -9.65 4.93 3.19
C ARG A 402 -9.87 5.75 1.93
N GLU A 403 -10.89 6.59 1.93
CA GLU A 403 -11.12 7.54 0.85
C GLU A 403 -9.96 8.55 0.79
N LYS A 404 -9.41 8.74 -0.39
CA LYS A 404 -8.35 9.73 -0.66
C LYS A 404 -8.86 10.75 -1.65
N TYR A 405 -8.53 12.02 -1.40
CA TYR A 405 -8.79 13.07 -2.38
C TYR A 405 -7.83 12.95 -3.55
N GLY A 406 -8.27 12.26 -4.57
CA GLY A 406 -7.47 11.99 -5.75
C GLY A 406 -8.35 11.55 -6.91
N PHE A 407 -7.80 11.51 -8.09
CA PHE A 407 -8.42 10.93 -9.28
C PHE A 407 -7.70 9.61 -9.60
N GLU A 408 -8.42 8.51 -9.43
CA GLU A 408 -7.89 7.17 -9.58
C GLU A 408 -8.37 6.49 -10.88
N ALA A 409 -7.80 5.35 -11.21
CA ALA A 409 -8.19 4.60 -12.41
C ALA A 409 -9.65 4.13 -12.40
N MET A 410 -10.20 3.89 -11.21
CA MET A 410 -11.62 3.53 -11.04
C MET A 410 -12.54 4.71 -11.39
N ASP A 411 -12.16 5.93 -11.03
CA ASP A 411 -12.91 7.15 -11.34
C ASP A 411 -12.97 7.37 -12.85
N LEU A 412 -11.84 7.17 -13.54
CA LEU A 412 -11.77 7.20 -15.00
C LEU A 412 -12.73 6.18 -15.62
N GLY A 413 -12.78 4.95 -15.08
CA GLY A 413 -13.70 3.92 -15.53
C GLY A 413 -15.14 4.35 -15.39
N ASN A 414 -15.54 4.81 -14.22
CA ASN A 414 -16.91 5.24 -13.92
C ASN A 414 -17.37 6.40 -14.83
N ILE A 415 -16.52 7.42 -15.01
CA ILE A 415 -16.83 8.55 -15.89
C ILE A 415 -16.93 8.08 -17.36
N ALA A 416 -16.04 7.19 -17.80
CA ALA A 416 -16.07 6.69 -19.17
C ALA A 416 -17.34 5.89 -19.48
N HIS A 417 -17.76 4.99 -18.56
CA HIS A 417 -19.01 4.26 -18.70
C HIS A 417 -20.21 5.22 -18.75
N GLN A 418 -20.30 6.17 -17.82
CA GLN A 418 -21.37 7.13 -17.76
C GLN A 418 -21.43 8.04 -19.00
N ALA A 419 -20.26 8.44 -19.54
CA ALA A 419 -20.20 9.24 -20.76
C ALA A 419 -20.67 8.47 -21.99
N LEU A 420 -20.31 7.19 -22.12
CA LEU A 420 -20.82 6.33 -23.21
C LEU A 420 -22.31 6.05 -23.09
N GLU A 421 -22.84 5.85 -21.88
CA GLU A 421 -24.27 5.73 -21.60
C GLU A 421 -25.04 6.98 -22.09
N ARG A 422 -24.60 8.17 -21.63
CA ARG A 422 -25.21 9.45 -22.00
C ARG A 422 -25.18 9.71 -23.50
N PHE A 423 -24.04 9.40 -24.11
CA PHE A 423 -23.89 9.53 -25.56
C PHE A 423 -24.87 8.63 -26.30
N ALA A 424 -25.04 7.35 -25.89
CA ALA A 424 -25.99 6.44 -26.49
C ALA A 424 -27.45 6.93 -26.33
N HIS A 425 -27.84 7.41 -25.16
CA HIS A 425 -29.15 7.98 -24.90
C HIS A 425 -29.43 9.22 -25.76
N LYS A 426 -28.46 10.13 -25.89
CA LYS A 426 -28.63 11.32 -26.75
C LYS A 426 -28.82 10.97 -28.21
N ILE A 427 -28.13 9.94 -28.71
CA ILE A 427 -28.36 9.43 -30.07
C ILE A 427 -29.79 8.92 -30.22
N GLU A 428 -30.28 8.14 -29.26
CA GLU A 428 -31.63 7.58 -29.27
C GLU A 428 -32.69 8.69 -29.17
N GLU A 429 -32.54 9.66 -28.29
CA GLU A 429 -33.43 10.79 -28.07
C GLU A 429 -33.50 11.70 -29.30
N GLU A 430 -32.40 11.96 -29.99
CA GLU A 430 -32.34 12.77 -31.19
C GLU A 430 -32.70 11.96 -32.48
N GLY A 431 -32.94 10.65 -32.38
CA GLY A 431 -33.24 9.78 -33.51
C GLY A 431 -32.10 9.68 -34.52
N LEU A 432 -30.83 9.77 -34.05
CA LEU A 432 -29.65 9.73 -34.89
C LEU A 432 -29.17 8.28 -35.06
N ASP A 433 -28.50 8.03 -36.18
CA ASP A 433 -27.86 6.74 -36.44
C ASP A 433 -26.35 6.82 -36.17
N TRP A 434 -25.80 5.81 -35.49
CA TRP A 434 -24.41 5.75 -35.10
C TRP A 434 -23.41 5.84 -36.26
N VAL A 435 -23.77 5.24 -37.40
CA VAL A 435 -22.89 5.10 -38.56
C VAL A 435 -22.95 6.32 -39.47
N THR A 436 -24.14 6.87 -39.68
CA THR A 436 -24.38 7.96 -40.64
C THR A 436 -24.29 9.36 -40.05
N MET A 437 -24.14 9.48 -38.73
CA MET A 437 -24.00 10.75 -38.00
C MET A 437 -22.76 11.54 -38.46
N PRO A 438 -22.88 12.86 -38.74
CA PRO A 438 -21.75 13.72 -39.05
C PRO A 438 -20.71 13.78 -37.92
N GLU A 439 -19.44 13.84 -38.30
CA GLU A 439 -18.32 13.84 -37.31
C GLU A 439 -18.43 15.01 -36.34
N GLU A 440 -18.77 16.21 -36.80
CA GLU A 440 -18.92 17.38 -35.94
C GLU A 440 -20.02 17.20 -34.87
N LYS A 441 -21.18 16.60 -35.29
CA LYS A 441 -22.26 16.31 -34.33
C LYS A 441 -21.87 15.24 -33.33
N ARG A 442 -21.14 14.22 -33.76
CA ARG A 442 -20.61 13.18 -32.88
C ARG A 442 -19.69 13.75 -31.83
N GLU A 443 -18.71 14.59 -32.22
CA GLU A 443 -17.81 15.26 -31.31
C GLU A 443 -18.55 16.16 -30.31
N GLN A 444 -19.53 16.93 -30.77
CA GLN A 444 -20.36 17.76 -29.89
C GLN A 444 -21.07 16.92 -28.83
N LEU A 445 -21.75 15.84 -29.21
CA LEU A 445 -22.47 14.98 -28.27
C LEU A 445 -21.55 14.27 -27.27
N ILE A 446 -20.34 13.90 -27.72
CA ILE A 446 -19.32 13.33 -26.83
C ILE A 446 -18.86 14.35 -25.79
N ASP A 447 -18.55 15.57 -26.23
CA ASP A 447 -18.10 16.63 -25.33
C ASP A 447 -19.15 16.95 -24.26
N GLU A 448 -20.40 17.09 -24.66
CA GLU A 448 -21.52 17.31 -23.74
C GLU A 448 -21.69 16.14 -22.77
N SER A 449 -21.64 14.89 -23.27
CA SER A 449 -21.80 13.70 -22.43
C SER A 449 -20.67 13.54 -21.39
N VAL A 450 -19.43 13.87 -21.77
CA VAL A 450 -18.28 13.84 -20.85
C VAL A 450 -18.39 14.95 -19.82
N GLU A 451 -18.73 16.18 -20.22
CA GLU A 451 -18.88 17.30 -19.28
C GLU A 451 -19.98 17.05 -18.25
N GLU A 452 -21.15 16.59 -18.68
CA GLU A 452 -22.23 16.22 -17.78
C GLU A 452 -21.84 15.08 -16.83
N SER A 453 -21.11 14.08 -17.33
CA SER A 453 -20.65 12.96 -16.49
C SER A 453 -19.63 13.39 -15.44
N ILE A 454 -18.74 14.34 -15.77
CA ILE A 454 -17.79 14.92 -14.83
C ILE A 454 -18.50 15.76 -13.76
N LEU A 455 -19.50 16.55 -14.16
CA LEU A 455 -20.27 17.37 -13.21
C LEU A 455 -21.07 16.51 -12.24
N ASP A 456 -21.73 15.48 -12.72
CA ASP A 456 -22.52 14.56 -11.89
C ASP A 456 -21.65 13.68 -10.98
N TYR A 457 -20.43 13.37 -11.43
CA TYR A 457 -19.46 12.64 -10.61
C TYR A 457 -19.11 13.43 -9.32
N GLY A 458 -19.32 14.76 -9.36
CA GLY A 458 -19.29 15.64 -8.18
C GLY A 458 -17.92 15.79 -7.53
N ASN A 459 -16.88 15.19 -8.11
CA ASN A 459 -15.54 15.27 -7.55
C ASN A 459 -14.80 16.51 -8.08
N THR A 460 -14.70 17.53 -7.23
CA THR A 460 -13.99 18.78 -7.54
C THR A 460 -12.48 18.60 -7.80
N VAL A 461 -11.94 17.39 -7.60
CA VAL A 461 -10.53 17.06 -7.87
C VAL A 461 -10.14 17.38 -9.29
N LEU A 462 -11.01 17.10 -10.27
CA LEU A 462 -10.72 17.34 -11.68
C LEU A 462 -10.50 18.83 -12.01
N PHE A 463 -11.02 19.75 -11.19
CA PHE A 463 -10.85 21.20 -11.36
C PHE A 463 -9.81 21.80 -10.39
N SER A 464 -9.09 20.97 -9.64
CA SER A 464 -8.19 21.42 -8.57
C SER A 464 -6.78 21.78 -9.05
N SER A 465 -6.38 21.35 -10.23
CA SER A 465 -5.04 21.58 -10.78
C SER A 465 -5.02 21.50 -12.31
N ALA A 466 -4.06 22.16 -12.95
CA ALA A 466 -3.84 22.07 -14.40
C ALA A 466 -3.58 20.63 -14.88
N ARG A 467 -3.00 19.78 -14.04
CA ARG A 467 -2.83 18.35 -14.33
C ARG A 467 -4.17 17.64 -14.44
N ASN A 468 -5.10 17.94 -13.54
CA ASN A 468 -6.42 17.32 -13.52
C ASN A 468 -7.31 17.87 -14.64
N GLU A 469 -7.20 19.15 -14.99
CA GLU A 469 -7.84 19.72 -16.19
C GLU A 469 -7.36 19.01 -17.47
N TYR A 470 -6.08 18.69 -17.56
CA TYR A 470 -5.56 17.88 -18.66
C TYR A 470 -6.18 16.48 -18.70
N MET A 471 -6.52 15.88 -17.55
CA MET A 471 -7.22 14.59 -17.50
C MET A 471 -8.61 14.65 -18.13
N ILE A 472 -9.34 15.77 -17.98
CA ILE A 472 -10.63 15.98 -18.65
C ILE A 472 -10.45 15.88 -20.19
N HIS A 473 -9.46 16.57 -20.71
CA HIS A 473 -9.13 16.51 -22.14
C HIS A 473 -8.77 15.08 -22.58
N ARG A 474 -8.00 14.35 -21.78
CA ARG A 474 -7.69 12.94 -22.05
C ARG A 474 -8.92 12.05 -22.04
N ILE A 475 -9.87 12.27 -21.15
CA ILE A 475 -11.15 11.52 -21.11
C ILE A 475 -11.91 11.76 -22.41
N LYS A 476 -12.06 13.01 -22.85
CA LYS A 476 -12.72 13.35 -24.11
C LYS A 476 -12.08 12.63 -25.31
N GLN A 477 -10.75 12.62 -25.38
CA GLN A 477 -10.03 11.91 -26.44
C GLN A 477 -10.27 10.38 -26.39
N LEU A 478 -10.25 9.78 -25.19
CA LEU A 478 -10.51 8.35 -25.00
C LEU A 478 -11.92 7.96 -25.47
N ILE A 479 -12.93 8.74 -25.10
CA ILE A 479 -14.32 8.48 -25.48
C ILE A 479 -14.50 8.70 -26.98
N ASN A 480 -13.97 9.79 -27.54
CA ASN A 480 -14.02 10.03 -28.98
C ASN A 480 -13.40 8.89 -29.79
N ARG A 481 -12.23 8.41 -29.39
CA ARG A 481 -11.55 7.26 -29.99
C ARG A 481 -12.39 5.98 -29.89
N SER A 482 -12.98 5.74 -28.73
CA SER A 482 -13.80 4.55 -28.48
C SER A 482 -15.10 4.58 -29.32
N VAL A 483 -15.81 5.70 -29.34
CA VAL A 483 -17.02 5.86 -30.17
C VAL A 483 -16.70 5.71 -31.65
N TRP A 484 -15.61 6.34 -32.12
CA TRP A 484 -15.16 6.18 -33.51
C TRP A 484 -14.90 4.71 -33.87
N ALA A 485 -14.17 3.97 -33.04
CA ALA A 485 -13.90 2.56 -33.32
C ALA A 485 -15.15 1.68 -33.28
N LEU A 486 -16.08 1.93 -32.36
CA LEU A 486 -17.35 1.23 -32.28
C LEU A 486 -18.21 1.54 -33.50
N THR A 487 -18.22 2.78 -34.00
CA THR A 487 -18.91 3.18 -35.24
C THR A 487 -18.35 2.42 -36.45
N GLN A 488 -17.02 2.31 -36.60
CA GLN A 488 -16.39 1.54 -37.68
C GLN A 488 -16.75 0.05 -37.61
N GLN A 489 -16.82 -0.50 -36.42
CA GLN A 489 -17.22 -1.88 -36.19
C GLN A 489 -18.69 -2.12 -36.59
N MET A 490 -19.59 -1.22 -36.22
CA MET A 490 -21.02 -1.31 -36.60
C MET A 490 -21.21 -1.18 -38.09
N ALA A 491 -20.45 -0.29 -38.73
CA ALA A 491 -20.49 -0.12 -40.19
C ALA A 491 -20.05 -1.38 -40.96
N ALA A 492 -19.23 -2.24 -40.35
CA ALA A 492 -18.77 -3.48 -40.97
C ALA A 492 -19.76 -4.63 -40.89
N GLY A 493 -20.76 -4.59 -40.01
CA GLY A 493 -21.76 -5.64 -39.77
C GLY A 493 -23.22 -5.12 -39.82
N ASP A 494 -24.13 -5.93 -39.31
CA ASP A 494 -25.58 -5.65 -39.30
C ASP A 494 -26.14 -5.46 -37.87
N PHE A 495 -25.28 -5.58 -36.84
CA PHE A 495 -25.69 -5.41 -35.45
C PHE A 495 -25.92 -3.94 -35.11
N VAL A 496 -27.05 -3.67 -34.47
CA VAL A 496 -27.44 -2.34 -33.98
C VAL A 496 -27.63 -2.37 -32.45
N PRO A 497 -27.33 -1.29 -31.73
CA PRO A 497 -27.60 -1.23 -30.29
C PRO A 497 -29.10 -1.34 -30.01
N SER A 498 -29.49 -2.30 -29.17
CA SER A 498 -30.88 -2.48 -28.70
C SER A 498 -31.05 -2.07 -27.22
N GLY A 499 -29.96 -1.84 -26.52
CA GLY A 499 -29.96 -1.36 -25.13
C GLY A 499 -28.56 -1.04 -24.64
N CYS A 500 -28.44 0.10 -23.91
CA CYS A 500 -27.25 0.51 -23.21
C CYS A 500 -27.56 0.59 -21.71
N GLU A 501 -26.60 0.17 -20.86
CA GLU A 501 -26.70 0.24 -19.40
C GLU A 501 -27.97 -0.40 -18.81
N PHE A 502 -28.36 -1.53 -19.39
CA PHE A 502 -29.58 -2.24 -19.04
C PHE A 502 -29.48 -2.89 -17.66
N LYS A 503 -30.38 -2.53 -16.74
CA LYS A 503 -30.42 -3.09 -15.38
C LYS A 503 -31.21 -4.41 -15.35
N PHE A 504 -30.59 -5.46 -14.78
CA PHE A 504 -31.28 -6.72 -14.52
C PHE A 504 -30.87 -7.24 -13.12
N GLY A 505 -31.83 -7.63 -12.31
CA GLY A 505 -31.54 -8.11 -10.96
C GLY A 505 -30.62 -7.15 -10.17
N SER A 506 -29.40 -7.62 -9.85
CA SER A 506 -28.35 -6.83 -9.20
C SER A 506 -27.22 -6.41 -10.16
N GLY A 507 -27.34 -6.67 -11.45
CA GLY A 507 -26.37 -6.37 -12.50
C GLY A 507 -26.80 -5.26 -13.43
N LYS A 508 -25.85 -4.77 -14.22
CA LYS A 508 -26.03 -3.78 -15.27
C LYS A 508 -25.22 -4.22 -16.48
N ILE A 509 -25.84 -4.32 -17.66
CA ILE A 509 -25.18 -4.68 -18.90
C ILE A 509 -24.83 -3.40 -19.63
N ASP A 510 -23.54 -3.19 -19.94
CA ASP A 510 -23.08 -1.94 -20.54
C ASP A 510 -23.71 -1.73 -21.95
N ARG A 511 -23.71 -2.79 -22.77
CA ARG A 511 -24.28 -2.70 -24.11
C ARG A 511 -24.78 -4.04 -24.62
N ILE A 512 -26.01 -4.03 -25.19
CA ILE A 512 -26.62 -5.14 -25.91
C ILE A 512 -26.80 -4.67 -27.35
N ASP A 513 -26.30 -5.43 -28.32
CA ASP A 513 -26.56 -5.22 -29.75
C ASP A 513 -27.33 -6.42 -30.30
N THR A 514 -28.28 -6.15 -31.18
CA THR A 514 -29.09 -7.18 -31.86
C THR A 514 -28.96 -7.06 -33.36
N CYS A 515 -29.11 -8.18 -34.02
CA CYS A 515 -29.32 -8.26 -35.45
C CYS A 515 -30.53 -9.16 -35.69
N GLU A 516 -31.47 -8.73 -36.52
CA GLU A 516 -32.72 -9.44 -36.79
C GLU A 516 -32.79 -9.84 -38.27
N ASP A 517 -33.06 -11.12 -38.52
CA ASP A 517 -33.40 -11.64 -39.83
C ASP A 517 -34.85 -12.16 -39.85
N GLU A 518 -35.24 -12.82 -40.93
CA GLU A 518 -36.62 -13.31 -41.08
C GLU A 518 -37.02 -14.32 -40.00
N ASN A 519 -36.09 -15.13 -39.51
CA ASN A 519 -36.35 -16.27 -38.63
C ASN A 519 -35.80 -16.12 -37.21
N ALA A 520 -34.77 -15.31 -37.04
CA ALA A 520 -34.00 -15.25 -35.77
C ALA A 520 -33.62 -13.83 -35.37
N VAL A 521 -33.38 -13.65 -34.07
CA VAL A 521 -32.75 -12.47 -33.48
C VAL A 521 -31.43 -12.91 -32.84
N TYR A 522 -30.34 -12.36 -33.33
CA TYR A 522 -29.01 -12.62 -32.86
C TYR A 522 -28.61 -11.57 -31.80
N VAL A 523 -28.12 -12.02 -30.65
CA VAL A 523 -27.79 -11.14 -29.50
C VAL A 523 -26.33 -11.19 -29.20
N LYS A 524 -25.69 -10.02 -29.14
CA LYS A 524 -24.31 -9.87 -28.68
C LYS A 524 -24.26 -8.92 -27.52
N VAL A 525 -23.39 -9.24 -26.54
CA VAL A 525 -23.17 -8.42 -25.35
C VAL A 525 -21.74 -7.89 -25.33
N THR A 526 -21.61 -6.60 -25.05
CA THR A 526 -20.29 -5.96 -24.92
C THR A 526 -20.20 -5.28 -23.56
N ASP A 527 -19.11 -5.54 -22.85
CA ASP A 527 -18.78 -4.94 -21.55
C ASP A 527 -17.51 -4.10 -21.68
N TYR A 528 -17.59 -2.84 -21.25
CA TYR A 528 -16.52 -1.86 -21.39
C TYR A 528 -15.49 -2.02 -20.28
N LYS A 529 -14.20 -1.95 -20.62
CA LYS A 529 -13.11 -2.04 -19.64
C LYS A 529 -12.02 -0.99 -19.90
N THR A 530 -11.65 -0.24 -18.89
CA THR A 530 -10.51 0.71 -18.95
C THR A 530 -9.17 0.02 -18.70
N GLY A 531 -9.18 -1.22 -18.18
CA GLY A 531 -7.99 -2.06 -17.94
C GLY A 531 -7.81 -3.15 -19.01
N ARG A 532 -6.65 -3.81 -18.99
CA ARG A 532 -6.41 -5.00 -19.82
C ARG A 532 -7.16 -6.21 -19.23
N LYS A 533 -8.25 -6.60 -19.87
CA LYS A 533 -8.99 -7.81 -19.53
C LYS A 533 -9.23 -8.59 -20.83
N ALA A 534 -8.83 -9.85 -20.84
CA ALA A 534 -9.09 -10.80 -21.92
C ALA A 534 -10.00 -11.90 -21.37
N PHE A 535 -10.91 -12.42 -22.23
CA PHE A 535 -11.75 -13.53 -21.82
C PHE A 535 -10.94 -14.84 -21.84
N ASP A 536 -10.95 -15.52 -20.69
CA ASP A 536 -10.30 -16.81 -20.48
C ASP A 536 -11.31 -17.85 -20.02
N ILE A 537 -11.48 -18.89 -20.84
CA ILE A 537 -12.45 -19.97 -20.58
C ILE A 537 -12.08 -20.79 -19.35
N THR A 538 -10.80 -20.89 -19.01
CA THR A 538 -10.35 -21.58 -17.80
C THR A 538 -10.74 -20.77 -16.56
N ALA A 539 -10.50 -19.46 -16.58
CA ALA A 539 -10.95 -18.56 -15.53
C ALA A 539 -12.48 -18.58 -15.37
N PHE A 540 -13.21 -18.62 -16.49
CA PHE A 540 -14.66 -18.77 -16.47
C PHE A 540 -15.08 -20.10 -15.81
N TYR A 541 -14.47 -21.22 -16.17
CA TYR A 541 -14.76 -22.54 -15.57
C TYR A 541 -14.61 -22.53 -14.05
N HIS A 542 -13.64 -21.79 -13.53
CA HIS A 542 -13.44 -21.63 -12.08
C HIS A 542 -14.30 -20.54 -11.45
N GLY A 543 -15.21 -19.91 -12.17
CA GLY A 543 -16.09 -18.85 -11.64
C GLY A 543 -15.44 -17.48 -11.49
N LEU A 544 -14.25 -17.26 -12.09
CA LEU A 544 -13.47 -16.02 -11.98
C LEU A 544 -13.80 -14.99 -13.06
N GLN A 545 -14.50 -15.40 -14.13
CA GLN A 545 -14.93 -14.54 -15.24
C GLN A 545 -16.35 -14.89 -15.70
N MET A 546 -17.32 -14.70 -14.81
CA MET A 546 -18.74 -15.04 -15.07
C MET A 546 -19.54 -13.89 -15.69
N GLN A 547 -19.03 -12.66 -15.65
CA GLN A 547 -19.74 -11.45 -16.00
C GLN A 547 -20.39 -11.53 -17.40
N LEU A 548 -19.60 -11.77 -18.45
CA LEU A 548 -20.08 -11.80 -19.82
C LEU A 548 -21.13 -12.89 -20.09
N PRO A 549 -20.91 -14.17 -19.71
CA PRO A 549 -21.91 -15.22 -19.92
C PRO A 549 -23.22 -15.00 -19.13
N VAL A 550 -23.15 -14.45 -17.91
CA VAL A 550 -24.35 -14.09 -17.14
C VAL A 550 -25.12 -12.97 -17.83
N TYR A 551 -24.41 -11.96 -18.34
CA TYR A 551 -25.02 -10.85 -19.06
C TYR A 551 -25.69 -11.32 -20.36
N LEU A 552 -25.07 -12.23 -21.09
CA LEU A 552 -25.68 -12.79 -22.31
C LEU A 552 -26.91 -13.61 -21.96
N ASN A 553 -26.90 -14.45 -20.92
CA ASN A 553 -28.09 -15.18 -20.47
C ASN A 553 -29.26 -14.23 -20.17
N ALA A 554 -29.00 -13.13 -19.48
CA ALA A 554 -30.01 -12.11 -19.19
C ALA A 554 -30.52 -11.40 -20.47
N ALA A 555 -29.60 -11.01 -21.36
CA ALA A 555 -29.96 -10.36 -22.64
C ALA A 555 -30.81 -11.27 -23.52
N LEU A 556 -30.48 -12.57 -23.62
CA LEU A 556 -31.29 -13.53 -24.37
C LEU A 556 -32.70 -13.69 -23.80
N GLU A 557 -32.87 -13.68 -22.49
CA GLU A 557 -34.18 -13.75 -21.83
C GLU A 557 -35.03 -12.48 -22.14
N ILE A 558 -34.38 -11.31 -22.12
CA ILE A 558 -35.04 -10.03 -22.46
C ILE A 558 -35.49 -10.03 -23.89
N GLU A 559 -34.64 -10.40 -24.85
CA GLU A 559 -34.97 -10.38 -26.26
C GLU A 559 -35.99 -11.45 -26.62
N ARG A 560 -36.03 -12.62 -25.95
CA ARG A 560 -37.12 -13.61 -26.09
C ARG A 560 -38.48 -13.06 -25.68
N GLN A 561 -38.54 -12.18 -24.70
CA GLN A 561 -39.79 -11.53 -24.30
C GLN A 561 -40.26 -10.50 -25.30
N LYS A 562 -39.32 -9.81 -25.99
CA LYS A 562 -39.63 -8.82 -27.05
C LYS A 562 -40.03 -9.48 -28.37
N HIS A 563 -39.45 -10.65 -28.69
CA HIS A 563 -39.63 -11.35 -29.95
C HIS A 563 -40.13 -12.80 -29.77
N PRO A 564 -41.36 -13.01 -29.27
CA PRO A 564 -41.87 -14.34 -28.95
C PRO A 564 -42.06 -15.26 -30.17
N GLU A 565 -42.13 -14.65 -31.37
CA GLU A 565 -42.30 -15.39 -32.63
C GLU A 565 -40.99 -15.82 -33.28
N LYS A 566 -39.84 -15.32 -32.85
CA LYS A 566 -38.53 -15.60 -33.44
C LYS A 566 -37.61 -16.39 -32.54
N GLU A 567 -36.72 -17.17 -33.13
CA GLU A 567 -35.68 -17.82 -32.39
C GLU A 567 -34.63 -16.78 -31.94
N VAL A 568 -34.34 -16.68 -30.62
CA VAL A 568 -33.33 -15.79 -30.11
C VAL A 568 -32.05 -16.56 -29.84
N LEU A 569 -31.00 -16.20 -30.56
CA LEU A 569 -29.73 -16.90 -30.62
C LEU A 569 -28.56 -16.05 -30.07
N PRO A 570 -27.61 -16.67 -29.35
CA PRO A 570 -26.39 -15.97 -28.92
C PRO A 570 -25.48 -15.74 -30.14
N ALA A 571 -24.99 -14.52 -30.31
CA ALA A 571 -23.99 -14.18 -31.32
C ALA A 571 -22.58 -14.11 -30.73
N GLY A 572 -22.44 -13.55 -29.53
CA GLY A 572 -21.15 -13.48 -28.87
C GLY A 572 -21.14 -12.65 -27.60
N ILE A 573 -20.04 -12.79 -26.88
CA ILE A 573 -19.74 -12.05 -25.65
C ILE A 573 -18.37 -11.39 -25.76
N PHE A 574 -18.27 -10.10 -25.42
CA PHE A 574 -17.07 -9.33 -25.69
C PHE A 574 -16.70 -8.39 -24.54
N TYR A 575 -15.40 -8.27 -24.30
CA TYR A 575 -14.79 -7.13 -23.66
C TYR A 575 -14.35 -6.12 -24.71
N TYR A 576 -14.72 -4.86 -24.53
CA TYR A 576 -14.21 -3.74 -25.30
C TYR A 576 -13.31 -2.87 -24.42
N ARG A 577 -12.08 -2.63 -24.88
CA ARG A 577 -11.12 -1.85 -24.11
C ARG A 577 -11.20 -0.37 -24.48
N ILE A 578 -11.63 0.45 -23.53
CA ILE A 578 -11.60 1.91 -23.65
C ILE A 578 -10.16 2.38 -23.52
N GLN A 579 -9.53 2.72 -24.63
CA GLN A 579 -8.15 3.22 -24.68
C GLN A 579 -7.90 4.07 -25.91
N ASP A 580 -6.85 4.89 -25.86
CA ASP A 580 -6.29 5.59 -27.02
C ASP A 580 -4.90 4.98 -27.30
N PRO A 581 -4.80 3.98 -28.18
CA PRO A 581 -3.58 3.22 -28.37
C PRO A 581 -2.52 4.05 -29.10
N ILE A 582 -1.26 3.87 -28.66
CA ILE A 582 -0.10 4.43 -29.35
C ILE A 582 0.33 3.40 -30.40
N VAL A 583 0.22 3.79 -31.69
CA VAL A 583 0.62 2.97 -32.82
C VAL A 583 1.91 3.49 -33.44
N LYS A 584 2.62 2.64 -34.19
CA LYS A 584 3.80 3.06 -34.94
C LYS A 584 3.38 4.07 -36.01
N LYS A 585 4.30 4.97 -36.36
CA LYS A 585 4.09 5.91 -37.44
C LYS A 585 4.06 5.13 -38.77
N GLU A 586 2.91 5.14 -39.42
CA GLU A 586 2.71 4.56 -40.74
C GLU A 586 2.75 5.66 -41.80
N GLU A 587 2.82 5.26 -43.09
CA GLU A 587 2.97 6.21 -44.21
C GLU A 587 1.69 6.97 -44.51
N THR A 588 0.52 6.30 -44.36
CA THR A 588 -0.78 6.89 -44.69
C THR A 588 -1.72 6.95 -43.48
N LYS A 589 -2.66 7.90 -43.47
CA LYS A 589 -3.71 8.02 -42.46
C LYS A 589 -4.55 6.74 -42.32
N ALA A 590 -4.87 6.10 -43.46
CA ALA A 590 -5.66 4.87 -43.48
C ALA A 590 -4.93 3.70 -42.80
N GLU A 591 -3.63 3.58 -42.98
CA GLU A 591 -2.83 2.55 -42.30
C GLU A 591 -2.76 2.79 -40.77
N VAL A 592 -2.62 4.06 -40.35
CA VAL A 592 -2.69 4.44 -38.95
C VAL A 592 -4.02 4.08 -38.33
N GLU A 593 -5.13 4.41 -38.98
CA GLU A 593 -6.49 4.09 -38.54
C GLU A 593 -6.69 2.57 -38.44
N GLN A 594 -6.23 1.81 -39.42
CA GLN A 594 -6.30 0.35 -39.39
C GLN A 594 -5.46 -0.24 -38.24
N SER A 595 -4.29 0.31 -37.96
CA SER A 595 -3.46 -0.12 -36.84
C SER A 595 -4.13 0.18 -35.51
N ILE A 596 -4.78 1.34 -35.37
CA ILE A 596 -5.57 1.69 -34.17
C ILE A 596 -6.74 0.71 -33.98
N LEU A 597 -7.49 0.40 -35.04
CA LEU A 597 -8.62 -0.52 -34.97
C LEU A 597 -8.18 -1.93 -34.55
N LYS A 598 -7.03 -2.39 -35.01
CA LYS A 598 -6.47 -3.68 -34.57
C LYS A 598 -6.16 -3.72 -33.07
N GLU A 599 -5.68 -2.62 -32.50
CA GLU A 599 -5.42 -2.49 -31.05
C GLU A 599 -6.71 -2.37 -30.22
N LEU A 600 -7.79 -1.83 -30.84
CA LEU A 600 -9.11 -1.68 -30.22
C LEU A 600 -10.05 -2.86 -30.52
N LYS A 601 -9.51 -3.93 -31.05
CA LYS A 601 -10.23 -5.16 -31.35
C LYS A 601 -10.92 -5.72 -30.11
N LEU A 602 -12.16 -6.16 -30.26
CA LEU A 602 -12.91 -6.87 -29.22
C LEU A 602 -12.22 -8.19 -28.84
N ASP A 603 -12.31 -8.56 -27.57
CA ASP A 603 -11.87 -9.87 -27.09
C ASP A 603 -13.03 -10.62 -26.43
N GLY A 604 -13.21 -11.90 -26.77
CA GLY A 604 -14.32 -12.67 -26.23
C GLY A 604 -14.57 -13.96 -26.99
N LEU A 605 -15.79 -14.48 -26.91
CA LEU A 605 -16.24 -15.70 -27.60
C LEU A 605 -17.33 -15.38 -28.60
N ILE A 606 -17.30 -16.07 -29.73
CA ILE A 606 -18.24 -15.90 -30.86
C ILE A 606 -18.91 -17.23 -31.14
N ASN A 607 -20.21 -17.17 -31.54
CA ASN A 607 -20.88 -18.31 -32.09
C ASN A 607 -20.37 -18.55 -33.52
N ALA A 608 -19.95 -19.76 -33.80
CA ALA A 608 -19.34 -20.14 -35.07
C ALA A 608 -20.37 -20.35 -36.22
N ASP A 609 -21.66 -20.08 -35.97
CA ASP A 609 -22.69 -20.14 -36.99
C ASP A 609 -22.35 -19.19 -38.14
N GLU A 610 -22.53 -19.65 -39.40
CA GLU A 610 -22.11 -18.89 -40.57
C GLU A 610 -22.92 -17.58 -40.71
N ASN A 611 -24.19 -17.59 -40.36
CA ASN A 611 -25.04 -16.37 -40.38
C ASN A 611 -24.58 -15.37 -39.34
N VAL A 612 -24.24 -15.83 -38.15
CA VAL A 612 -23.69 -14.96 -37.06
C VAL A 612 -22.41 -14.28 -37.51
N VAL A 613 -21.49 -15.03 -38.13
CA VAL A 613 -20.20 -14.50 -38.58
C VAL A 613 -20.41 -13.47 -39.70
N GLU A 614 -21.32 -13.71 -40.66
CA GLU A 614 -21.63 -12.76 -41.74
C GLU A 614 -22.29 -11.49 -41.22
N HIS A 615 -23.19 -11.59 -40.25
CA HIS A 615 -23.79 -10.41 -39.60
C HIS A 615 -22.84 -9.63 -38.72
N LEU A 616 -21.82 -10.28 -38.12
CA LEU A 616 -20.78 -9.56 -37.33
C LEU A 616 -19.86 -8.75 -38.24
N GLU A 617 -19.40 -9.34 -39.36
CA GLU A 617 -18.52 -8.67 -40.33
C GLU A 617 -18.80 -9.21 -41.73
N ARG A 618 -19.48 -8.39 -42.55
CA ARG A 618 -19.86 -8.73 -43.92
C ARG A 618 -18.64 -9.02 -44.79
N ASN A 619 -18.70 -10.10 -45.56
CA ASN A 619 -17.65 -10.49 -46.50
C ASN A 619 -16.27 -10.68 -45.86
N LEU A 620 -16.20 -11.16 -44.61
CA LEU A 620 -14.95 -11.40 -43.91
C LEU A 620 -14.01 -12.28 -44.71
N SER A 621 -12.79 -11.79 -44.94
CA SER A 621 -11.73 -12.56 -45.61
C SER A 621 -10.40 -12.36 -44.86
N GLY A 622 -9.72 -13.45 -44.45
CA GLY A 622 -8.51 -13.37 -43.67
C GLY A 622 -8.77 -13.09 -42.19
N THR A 623 -7.96 -12.26 -41.56
CA THR A 623 -8.07 -11.92 -40.13
C THR A 623 -8.94 -10.70 -39.93
N SER A 624 -10.00 -10.81 -39.12
CA SER A 624 -10.86 -9.68 -38.77
C SER A 624 -10.11 -8.58 -38.04
N THR A 625 -10.44 -7.34 -38.36
CA THR A 625 -9.94 -6.14 -37.67
C THR A 625 -10.68 -5.91 -36.36
N PHE A 626 -11.94 -6.32 -36.25
CA PHE A 626 -12.83 -5.98 -35.15
C PHE A 626 -13.04 -7.12 -34.15
N TYR A 627 -13.03 -8.38 -34.62
CA TYR A 627 -13.38 -9.55 -33.83
C TYR A 627 -12.23 -10.59 -33.75
N PRO A 628 -12.15 -11.42 -32.73
CA PRO A 628 -11.16 -12.49 -32.65
C PRO A 628 -11.49 -13.65 -33.62
N LEU A 629 -11.63 -13.31 -34.89
CA LEU A 629 -11.98 -14.21 -36.01
C LEU A 629 -10.89 -14.21 -37.06
N ARG A 630 -10.74 -15.37 -37.72
CA ARG A 630 -9.93 -15.55 -38.90
C ARG A 630 -10.68 -16.46 -39.87
N MET A 631 -10.94 -15.99 -41.08
CA MET A 631 -11.55 -16.78 -42.16
C MET A 631 -10.46 -17.36 -43.07
N ASN A 632 -10.51 -18.66 -43.33
CA ASN A 632 -9.62 -19.32 -44.27
C ASN A 632 -10.11 -19.11 -45.72
N LYS A 633 -9.26 -19.43 -46.71
CA LYS A 633 -9.62 -19.32 -48.13
C LYS A 633 -10.80 -20.21 -48.56
N ASN A 634 -11.05 -21.29 -47.84
CA ASN A 634 -12.17 -22.23 -48.06
C ASN A 634 -13.44 -21.84 -47.26
N ARG A 635 -13.54 -20.61 -46.76
CA ARG A 635 -14.64 -20.10 -45.96
C ARG A 635 -14.91 -20.85 -44.66
N THR A 636 -13.90 -21.53 -44.09
CA THR A 636 -13.99 -22.09 -42.75
C THR A 636 -13.25 -21.19 -41.74
N LEU A 637 -13.69 -21.22 -40.51
CA LEU A 637 -12.99 -20.50 -39.43
C LEU A 637 -11.63 -21.14 -39.15
N GLY A 638 -10.60 -20.31 -39.07
CA GLY A 638 -9.25 -20.73 -38.73
C GLY A 638 -9.10 -21.04 -37.25
N SER A 639 -8.13 -21.90 -36.91
CA SER A 639 -7.84 -22.33 -35.51
C SER A 639 -7.50 -21.20 -34.54
N ALA A 640 -7.14 -20.03 -35.05
CA ALA A 640 -6.86 -18.83 -34.22
C ALA A 640 -8.15 -18.06 -33.87
N SER A 641 -9.33 -18.47 -34.34
CA SER A 641 -10.60 -17.86 -34.00
C SER A 641 -11.05 -18.29 -32.61
N LYS A 642 -11.51 -17.32 -31.80
CA LYS A 642 -12.17 -17.59 -30.50
C LYS A 642 -13.66 -17.85 -30.76
N ALA A 643 -14.01 -18.93 -31.49
CA ALA A 643 -15.35 -19.27 -31.86
C ALA A 643 -15.72 -20.68 -31.35
N LEU A 644 -16.96 -20.81 -30.91
CA LEU A 644 -17.56 -22.05 -30.41
C LEU A 644 -18.75 -22.43 -31.31
N SER A 645 -18.95 -23.76 -31.54
CA SER A 645 -20.20 -24.22 -32.16
C SER A 645 -21.41 -23.82 -31.31
N LYS A 646 -22.59 -23.75 -31.93
CA LYS A 646 -23.87 -23.46 -31.23
C LYS A 646 -24.02 -24.33 -29.98
N GLU A 647 -23.79 -25.63 -30.11
CA GLU A 647 -23.90 -26.63 -29.02
C GLU A 647 -22.94 -26.33 -27.85
N ASN A 648 -21.68 -25.98 -28.18
CA ASN A 648 -20.69 -25.61 -27.14
C ASN A 648 -21.04 -24.26 -26.52
N PHE A 649 -21.60 -23.32 -27.27
CA PHE A 649 -22.04 -22.04 -26.74
C PHE A 649 -23.22 -22.23 -25.79
N ASP A 650 -24.19 -23.05 -26.12
CA ASP A 650 -25.32 -23.43 -25.27
C ASP A 650 -24.82 -24.12 -23.98
N THR A 651 -23.81 -24.97 -24.11
CA THR A 651 -23.14 -25.60 -22.95
C THR A 651 -22.52 -24.56 -22.01
N VAL A 652 -21.82 -23.54 -22.53
CA VAL A 652 -21.27 -22.42 -21.73
C VAL A 652 -22.39 -21.68 -21.00
N LEU A 653 -23.49 -21.40 -21.67
CA LEU A 653 -24.66 -20.70 -21.09
C LEU A 653 -25.36 -21.52 -20.00
N ALA A 654 -25.51 -22.82 -20.21
CA ALA A 654 -26.09 -23.74 -19.22
C ALA A 654 -25.19 -23.87 -17.99
N TYR A 655 -23.89 -24.08 -18.21
CA TYR A 655 -22.88 -24.14 -17.15
C TYR A 655 -22.84 -22.84 -16.33
N THR A 656 -23.03 -21.69 -16.96
CA THR A 656 -23.08 -20.41 -16.26
C THR A 656 -24.16 -20.39 -15.18
N LYS A 657 -25.38 -20.89 -15.50
CA LYS A 657 -26.50 -20.95 -14.56
C LYS A 657 -26.23 -21.94 -13.41
N GLU A 658 -25.62 -23.07 -13.74
CA GLU A 658 -25.23 -24.07 -12.76
C GLU A 658 -24.16 -23.54 -11.80
N LYS A 659 -23.10 -22.92 -12.36
CA LYS A 659 -21.99 -22.35 -11.57
C LYS A 659 -22.42 -21.19 -10.69
N GLU A 660 -23.31 -20.33 -11.20
CA GLU A 660 -23.90 -19.26 -10.40
C GLU A 660 -24.67 -19.80 -9.19
N LYS A 661 -25.44 -20.88 -9.38
CA LYS A 661 -26.16 -21.55 -8.30
C LYS A 661 -25.20 -22.21 -7.31
N GLU A 662 -24.21 -22.97 -7.80
CA GLU A 662 -23.17 -23.60 -6.97
C GLU A 662 -22.48 -22.58 -6.06
N LEU A 663 -21.98 -21.48 -6.62
CA LEU A 663 -21.28 -20.43 -5.87
C LEU A 663 -22.19 -19.78 -4.80
N LYS A 664 -23.45 -19.55 -5.11
CA LYS A 664 -24.44 -19.05 -4.16
C LYS A 664 -24.68 -20.05 -3.01
N ASP A 665 -24.83 -21.34 -3.35
CA ASP A 665 -25.09 -22.38 -2.36
C ASP A 665 -23.90 -22.54 -1.41
N VAL A 666 -22.67 -22.60 -1.91
CA VAL A 666 -21.43 -22.67 -1.12
C VAL A 666 -21.27 -21.40 -0.25
N MET A 667 -21.50 -20.21 -0.80
CA MET A 667 -21.45 -18.95 -0.07
C MET A 667 -22.46 -18.94 1.11
N TYR A 668 -23.68 -19.47 0.92
CA TYR A 668 -24.70 -19.53 1.97
C TYR A 668 -24.49 -20.66 2.97
N GLN A 669 -23.67 -21.66 2.64
CA GLN A 669 -23.20 -22.67 3.59
C GLN A 669 -22.12 -22.13 4.51
N GLY A 670 -21.44 -21.04 4.10
CA GLY A 670 -20.41 -20.39 4.89
C GLY A 670 -19.05 -21.03 4.75
N GLU A 671 -18.83 -21.73 3.65
CA GLU A 671 -17.57 -22.38 3.31
C GLU A 671 -16.54 -21.44 2.67
#